data_ab8c3c53d001fb2ab248ee59c87b2c5a
#
_entry.id   ab8c3c53d001fb2ab248ee59c87b2c5a
#
_cell.length_a   1.000
_cell.length_b   1.000
_cell.length_c   1.000
_cell.angle_alpha   90.00
_cell.angle_beta   90.00
_cell.angle_gamma   90.00
#
_symmetry.space_group_name_H-M   'P 1'
#
loop_
_entity.id
_entity.type
_entity.pdbx_description
1 polymer ?
#
loop_
_entity_poly.entity_id
_entity_poly.type
_entity_poly.pdbx_seq_one_letter_code
_entity_poly.pdbx_strand_id
1 'polypeptide(L)'
;MELDRAGRVPATPSVLARLATQPVLPTLARLSVLPALAVAGWLLAGLPLLLLGWFAPLPATLLGVPPAALLCWAGARRLGAIAGDPPGDGGAPWQVAGVVGVAAASGVVNAIMHSEQVAVRRDPATYTQYAAWIAAHGELPVPTQVEAFGGPDPALVFKSVGFFAADGAVVPQFMPGPPMLFAIGHWLGVPFLVPAVLGALAVLTVAGVVARLAGARWALVGATAFAVSLPILYTSRTTFSEIPSLILLFGGVALAHDALARRERGRALLAGLVFGLAVLVRVDGLRDVLPVLAFAGLLIGMRRLRRPVGVVGPPLLAGLVAGAGLGMLAAYLLARPYLSYLSGSVRPLLLICAGVLVLTAAGTAAAPALARVRLPPWLPRTGAVLVVLLMAALYARPWVQTVTRVPDNPDDRRTFEMIEQIQRANGLPADGTRLYFENSLHWVTWYVGAPAVLLATIAAALLVRRLLRGGSSFEWLLPLAIVGWTTVTTLLRPEITPDHPWAARRLVPVVIPGLILLAAYGLARLRRLTDRHGPVVLRWGMALAVLLVLAPPAVTSIGTAFTPVERGEAAAVEAMCARIPADASVLTVERVTGDRFVQVVRGMCGRPAAQVARRGASDLAPESEVRRLAERVRAAGRVPVVLGAEDWHVAPYGTPSQVMRLVTRQDERSLTEAPNGTWSLRMNVWMALA
;
A
#
# COMPACT_ATOMS: atom_id res chain seq x y z
N MET A 1 -18.79 3.72 69.77
CA MET A 1 -18.34 4.99 69.21
C MET A 1 -17.17 4.66 68.26
N GLU A 2 -17.51 4.22 67.04
CA GLU A 2 -16.56 3.97 65.96
C GLU A 2 -17.43 3.86 64.68
N LEU A 3 -17.51 4.94 63.98
CA LEU A 3 -18.07 5.03 62.63
C LEU A 3 -17.07 5.89 61.87
N ASP A 4 -16.21 5.30 61.04
CA ASP A 4 -15.78 5.82 59.75
C ASP A 4 -14.75 4.89 59.07
N ARG A 5 -15.21 3.94 58.26
CA ARG A 5 -14.45 3.31 57.21
C ARG A 5 -15.30 3.20 55.97
N ALA A 6 -15.52 4.35 55.35
CA ALA A 6 -16.02 4.37 53.95
C ALA A 6 -14.93 3.78 53.03
N GLY A 7 -15.18 2.57 52.57
CA GLY A 7 -14.36 1.87 51.57
C GLY A 7 -14.25 2.69 50.27
N ARG A 8 -13.14 3.34 50.02
CA ARG A 8 -12.80 3.87 48.70
C ARG A 8 -12.54 2.69 47.79
N VAL A 9 -13.45 2.44 46.87
CA VAL A 9 -13.20 1.58 45.71
C VAL A 9 -11.96 2.13 45.01
N PRO A 10 -10.88 1.35 44.83
CA PRO A 10 -9.71 1.85 44.12
C PRO A 10 -10.11 2.20 42.70
N ALA A 11 -9.97 3.45 42.32
CA ALA A 11 -10.21 3.94 40.96
C ALA A 11 -9.35 3.12 39.98
N THR A 12 -9.97 2.48 39.01
CA THR A 12 -9.29 1.72 37.99
C THR A 12 -8.34 2.65 37.25
N PRO A 13 -7.00 2.40 37.26
CA PRO A 13 -6.06 3.31 36.63
C PRO A 13 -6.39 3.46 35.15
N SER A 14 -6.31 4.68 34.62
CA SER A 14 -6.54 4.97 33.21
C SER A 14 -5.62 4.12 32.31
N VAL A 15 -6.04 3.87 31.08
CA VAL A 15 -5.24 3.11 30.09
C VAL A 15 -3.83 3.71 29.95
N LEU A 16 -3.72 5.05 29.96
CA LEU A 16 -2.43 5.77 29.91
C LEU A 16 -1.57 5.49 31.14
N ALA A 17 -2.16 5.45 32.35
CA ALA A 17 -1.43 5.13 33.58
C ALA A 17 -0.92 3.67 33.59
N ARG A 18 -1.68 2.72 33.03
CA ARG A 18 -1.23 1.33 32.88
C ARG A 18 -0.11 1.18 31.86
N LEU A 19 -0.12 1.94 30.75
CA LEU A 19 0.94 1.95 29.76
C LEU A 19 2.24 2.54 30.32
N ALA A 20 2.16 3.55 31.19
CA ALA A 20 3.32 4.21 31.81
C ALA A 20 4.10 3.32 32.79
N THR A 21 3.47 2.25 33.33
CA THR A 21 4.10 1.32 34.28
C THR A 21 4.65 0.04 33.63
N GLN A 22 4.41 -0.17 32.33
CA GLN A 22 4.89 -1.39 31.64
C GLN A 22 6.29 -1.19 31.01
N PRO A 23 7.09 -2.26 30.86
CA PRO A 23 8.36 -2.20 30.13
C PRO A 23 8.15 -1.71 28.71
N VAL A 24 8.95 -0.75 28.24
CA VAL A 24 8.77 -0.01 26.96
C VAL A 24 8.80 -0.94 25.76
N LEU A 25 9.83 -1.78 25.65
CA LEU A 25 9.99 -2.68 24.51
C LEU A 25 8.86 -3.70 24.38
N PRO A 26 8.44 -4.42 25.42
CA PRO A 26 7.28 -5.32 25.36
C PRO A 26 5.98 -4.62 24.99
N THR A 27 5.77 -3.39 25.44
CA THR A 27 4.56 -2.62 25.10
C THR A 27 4.54 -2.22 23.63
N LEU A 28 5.63 -1.65 23.10
CA LEU A 28 5.78 -1.33 21.69
C LEU A 28 5.68 -2.60 20.81
N ALA A 29 6.27 -3.71 21.29
CA ALA A 29 6.20 -4.98 20.60
C ALA A 29 4.76 -5.51 20.46
N ARG A 30 3.92 -5.38 21.51
CA ARG A 30 2.49 -5.74 21.45
C ARG A 30 1.73 -4.83 20.50
N LEU A 31 1.84 -3.52 20.68
CA LEU A 31 1.10 -2.54 19.89
C LEU A 31 1.38 -2.67 18.38
N SER A 32 2.59 -3.05 17.99
CA SER A 32 3.00 -3.07 16.59
C SER A 32 2.59 -4.32 15.81
N VAL A 33 2.30 -5.44 16.47
CA VAL A 33 1.84 -6.66 15.78
C VAL A 33 0.32 -6.72 15.65
N LEU A 34 -0.42 -6.00 16.51
CA LEU A 34 -1.88 -5.98 16.50
C LEU A 34 -2.48 -5.54 15.16
N PRO A 35 -2.00 -4.46 14.50
CA PRO A 35 -2.52 -4.06 13.20
C PRO A 35 -2.46 -5.15 12.15
N ALA A 36 -1.31 -5.82 12.03
CA ALA A 36 -1.13 -6.87 11.04
C ALA A 36 -2.01 -8.10 11.32
N LEU A 37 -2.18 -8.47 12.60
CA LEU A 37 -3.04 -9.58 13.00
C LEU A 37 -4.53 -9.26 12.83
N ALA A 38 -4.95 -8.03 13.12
CA ALA A 38 -6.32 -7.57 12.87
C ALA A 38 -6.65 -7.58 11.37
N VAL A 39 -5.77 -7.01 10.53
CA VAL A 39 -5.91 -7.04 9.07
C VAL A 39 -5.92 -8.49 8.56
N ALA A 40 -5.00 -9.35 9.02
CA ALA A 40 -4.97 -10.75 8.60
C ALA A 40 -6.25 -11.49 8.97
N GLY A 41 -6.74 -11.34 10.20
CA GLY A 41 -7.99 -11.98 10.65
C GLY A 41 -9.20 -11.53 9.86
N TRP A 42 -9.30 -10.22 9.58
CA TRP A 42 -10.35 -9.67 8.73
C TRP A 42 -10.32 -10.22 7.30
N LEU A 43 -9.14 -10.27 6.68
CA LEU A 43 -8.97 -10.77 5.31
C LEU A 43 -9.27 -12.27 5.20
N LEU A 44 -8.88 -13.05 6.21
CA LEU A 44 -9.16 -14.51 6.25
C LEU A 44 -10.66 -14.82 6.33
N ALA A 45 -11.42 -14.02 7.06
CA ALA A 45 -12.87 -14.18 7.14
C ALA A 45 -13.61 -13.52 5.97
N GLY A 46 -13.14 -12.35 5.54
CA GLY A 46 -13.78 -11.58 4.47
C GLY A 46 -13.71 -12.26 3.10
N LEU A 47 -12.59 -12.94 2.79
CA LEU A 47 -12.44 -13.60 1.50
C LEU A 47 -13.49 -14.71 1.25
N PRO A 48 -13.70 -15.68 2.16
CA PRO A 48 -14.78 -16.66 1.98
C PRO A 48 -16.16 -16.03 1.87
N LEU A 49 -16.45 -14.98 2.67
CA LEU A 49 -17.73 -14.29 2.59
C LEU A 49 -17.93 -13.62 1.23
N LEU A 50 -16.91 -12.98 0.69
CA LEU A 50 -16.97 -12.35 -0.64
C LEU A 50 -17.15 -13.41 -1.76
N LEU A 51 -16.46 -14.56 -1.65
CA LEU A 51 -16.60 -15.65 -2.62
C LEU A 51 -17.99 -16.30 -2.60
N LEU A 52 -18.66 -16.27 -1.46
CA LEU A 52 -20.02 -16.84 -1.28
C LEU A 52 -21.14 -15.80 -1.54
N GLY A 53 -20.82 -14.54 -1.83
CA GLY A 53 -21.81 -13.46 -1.98
C GLY A 53 -22.43 -13.00 -0.65
N TRP A 54 -21.75 -13.28 0.48
CA TRP A 54 -22.25 -12.97 1.83
C TRP A 54 -21.45 -11.87 2.54
N PHE A 55 -20.67 -11.10 1.79
CA PHE A 55 -19.86 -10.03 2.36
C PHE A 55 -20.72 -8.80 2.69
N ALA A 56 -21.50 -8.92 3.77
CA ALA A 56 -22.43 -7.90 4.29
C ALA A 56 -22.06 -7.54 5.74
N PRO A 57 -22.54 -6.40 6.28
CA PRO A 57 -22.14 -5.92 7.60
C PRO A 57 -22.27 -6.95 8.72
N LEU A 58 -23.43 -7.62 8.82
CA LEU A 58 -23.68 -8.59 9.89
C LEU A 58 -22.82 -9.86 9.78
N PRO A 59 -22.80 -10.61 8.65
CA PRO A 59 -21.93 -11.76 8.50
C PRO A 59 -20.45 -11.42 8.66
N ALA A 60 -20.00 -10.30 8.06
CA ALA A 60 -18.60 -9.87 8.14
C ALA A 60 -18.20 -9.50 9.58
N THR A 61 -19.09 -8.89 10.37
CA THR A 61 -18.81 -8.59 11.77
C THR A 61 -18.77 -9.85 12.61
N LEU A 62 -19.75 -10.73 12.47
CA LEU A 62 -19.86 -11.96 13.27
C LEU A 62 -18.74 -12.96 12.97
N LEU A 63 -18.32 -13.08 11.71
CA LEU A 63 -17.29 -14.02 11.28
C LEU A 63 -15.90 -13.40 11.12
N GLY A 64 -15.76 -12.07 11.02
CA GLY A 64 -14.50 -11.36 10.85
C GLY A 64 -13.88 -10.87 12.15
N VAL A 65 -14.70 -10.29 13.05
CA VAL A 65 -14.18 -9.74 14.32
C VAL A 65 -13.63 -10.84 15.25
N PRO A 66 -14.30 -11.99 15.46
CA PRO A 66 -13.77 -13.02 16.35
C PRO A 66 -12.42 -13.60 15.90
N PRO A 67 -12.17 -13.98 14.63
CA PRO A 67 -10.85 -14.38 14.18
C PRO A 67 -9.79 -13.30 14.32
N ALA A 68 -10.12 -12.04 13.98
CA ALA A 68 -9.21 -10.92 14.17
C ALA A 68 -8.84 -10.73 15.65
N ALA A 69 -9.83 -10.77 16.55
CA ALA A 69 -9.61 -10.69 17.98
C ALA A 69 -8.80 -11.88 18.52
N LEU A 70 -9.10 -13.10 18.05
CA LEU A 70 -8.37 -14.32 18.41
C LEU A 70 -6.90 -14.24 17.98
N LEU A 71 -6.62 -13.82 16.74
CA LEU A 71 -5.25 -13.65 16.25
C LEU A 71 -4.51 -12.56 17.04
N CYS A 72 -5.15 -11.43 17.31
CA CYS A 72 -4.60 -10.37 18.15
C CYS A 72 -4.29 -10.88 19.58
N TRP A 73 -5.23 -11.59 20.19
CA TRP A 73 -5.04 -12.20 21.51
C TRP A 73 -3.92 -13.24 21.53
N ALA A 74 -3.92 -14.18 20.57
CA ALA A 74 -2.88 -15.21 20.46
C ALA A 74 -1.49 -14.62 20.19
N GLY A 75 -1.41 -13.61 19.32
CA GLY A 75 -0.17 -12.91 19.00
C GLY A 75 0.35 -12.04 20.16
N ALA A 76 -0.54 -11.37 20.90
CA ALA A 76 -0.17 -10.47 21.99
C ALA A 76 0.08 -11.19 23.34
N ARG A 77 -0.62 -12.31 23.60
CA ARG A 77 -0.65 -12.96 24.91
C ARG A 77 0.71 -13.38 25.47
N ARG A 78 1.66 -13.73 24.60
CA ARG A 78 2.98 -14.25 24.98
C ARG A 78 4.12 -13.24 24.82
N LEU A 79 3.82 -11.96 24.53
CA LEU A 79 4.84 -10.93 24.32
C LEU A 79 5.46 -10.34 25.60
N GLY A 80 5.00 -10.77 26.79
CA GLY A 80 5.46 -10.27 28.08
C GLY A 80 6.91 -10.62 28.50
N ALA A 81 7.60 -11.46 27.72
CA ALA A 81 8.97 -11.89 28.04
C ALA A 81 9.87 -11.81 26.78
N ILE A 82 9.87 -10.72 26.05
CA ILE A 82 10.99 -10.41 25.16
C ILE A 82 12.22 -10.28 26.07
N ALA A 83 13.31 -10.98 25.73
CA ALA A 83 14.56 -10.92 26.45
C ALA A 83 14.90 -9.44 26.72
N GLY A 84 15.19 -9.12 27.97
CA GLY A 84 15.25 -7.76 28.45
C GLY A 84 16.07 -6.84 27.55
N ASP A 85 15.73 -5.58 27.55
CA ASP A 85 16.53 -4.54 26.91
C ASP A 85 18.02 -4.79 27.23
N PRO A 86 18.92 -4.71 26.24
CA PRO A 86 20.35 -4.76 26.51
C PRO A 86 20.65 -3.74 27.64
N PRO A 87 21.47 -4.10 28.64
CA PRO A 87 21.78 -3.19 29.74
C PRO A 87 22.21 -1.81 29.17
N GLY A 88 21.46 -0.75 29.49
CA GLY A 88 21.73 0.62 29.04
C GLY A 88 20.94 1.15 27.82
N ASP A 89 20.15 0.34 27.11
CA ASP A 89 19.34 0.78 25.96
C ASP A 89 17.83 0.83 26.26
N GLY A 90 17.41 0.69 27.52
CA GLY A 90 16.03 0.78 27.97
C GLY A 90 15.39 2.13 27.60
N GLY A 91 14.27 2.08 26.85
CA GLY A 91 13.48 3.27 26.57
C GLY A 91 12.75 3.77 27.81
N ALA A 92 12.42 5.06 27.87
CA ALA A 92 11.58 5.62 28.91
C ALA A 92 10.08 5.47 28.56
N PRO A 93 9.17 5.30 29.53
CA PRO A 93 7.74 5.11 29.29
C PRO A 93 7.08 6.18 28.41
N TRP A 94 7.57 7.43 28.47
CA TRP A 94 7.09 8.53 27.64
C TRP A 94 7.27 8.26 26.12
N GLN A 95 8.21 7.40 25.73
CA GLN A 95 8.43 7.04 24.33
C GLN A 95 7.28 6.20 23.76
N VAL A 96 6.65 5.36 24.58
CA VAL A 96 5.42 4.64 24.20
C VAL A 96 4.30 5.65 23.94
N ALA A 97 4.11 6.58 24.90
CA ALA A 97 3.12 7.65 24.74
C ALA A 97 3.42 8.52 23.52
N GLY A 98 4.70 8.83 23.26
CA GLY A 98 5.14 9.57 22.09
C GLY A 98 4.83 8.85 20.77
N VAL A 99 5.11 7.55 20.66
CA VAL A 99 4.79 6.75 19.47
C VAL A 99 3.28 6.69 19.25
N VAL A 100 2.48 6.45 20.29
CA VAL A 100 1.02 6.47 20.21
C VAL A 100 0.51 7.86 19.83
N GLY A 101 1.09 8.91 20.39
CA GLY A 101 0.78 10.30 20.06
C GLY A 101 1.06 10.64 18.59
N VAL A 102 2.22 10.22 18.04
CA VAL A 102 2.55 10.40 16.62
C VAL A 102 1.57 9.62 15.73
N ALA A 103 1.25 8.37 16.09
CA ALA A 103 0.28 7.57 15.34
C ALA A 103 -1.11 8.22 15.34
N ALA A 104 -1.59 8.67 16.51
CA ALA A 104 -2.88 9.36 16.64
C ALA A 104 -2.89 10.69 15.87
N ALA A 105 -1.86 11.51 15.99
CA ALA A 105 -1.72 12.77 15.27
C ALA A 105 -1.71 12.55 13.74
N SER A 106 -0.95 11.55 13.27
CA SER A 106 -0.94 11.15 11.86
C SER A 106 -2.33 10.73 11.40
N GLY A 107 -3.04 9.90 12.18
CA GLY A 107 -4.41 9.49 11.87
C GLY A 107 -5.37 10.68 11.78
N VAL A 108 -5.35 11.59 12.75
CA VAL A 108 -6.21 12.77 12.79
C VAL A 108 -5.90 13.72 11.62
N VAL A 109 -4.63 14.03 11.37
CA VAL A 109 -4.24 14.91 10.25
C VAL A 109 -4.66 14.31 8.91
N ASN A 110 -4.43 13.02 8.68
CA ASN A 110 -4.83 12.36 7.45
C ASN A 110 -6.35 12.22 7.33
N ALA A 111 -7.09 12.06 8.43
CA ALA A 111 -8.56 12.08 8.44
C ALA A 111 -9.12 13.48 8.11
N ILE A 112 -8.52 14.55 8.63
CA ILE A 112 -8.88 15.92 8.27
C ILE A 112 -8.55 16.22 6.80
N MET A 113 -7.42 15.75 6.32
CA MET A 113 -6.88 16.00 4.96
C MET A 113 -7.21 14.88 3.97
N HIS A 114 -8.23 14.03 4.24
CA HIS A 114 -8.58 12.93 3.33
C HIS A 114 -8.97 13.42 1.94
N SER A 115 -8.76 12.57 0.94
CA SER A 115 -9.13 12.77 -0.46
C SER A 115 -10.39 11.96 -0.78
N GLU A 116 -11.26 12.50 -1.63
CA GLU A 116 -12.54 11.89 -2.02
C GLU A 116 -12.49 11.41 -3.48
N GLN A 117 -11.49 10.56 -3.82
CA GLN A 117 -11.37 10.03 -5.18
C GLN A 117 -12.49 9.03 -5.49
N VAL A 118 -13.50 9.48 -6.23
CA VAL A 118 -14.70 8.74 -6.62
C VAL A 118 -14.78 8.54 -8.13
N ALA A 119 -14.57 9.60 -8.92
CA ALA A 119 -14.49 9.50 -10.38
C ALA A 119 -13.18 8.79 -10.80
N VAL A 120 -13.28 7.77 -11.65
CA VAL A 120 -12.16 6.86 -11.92
C VAL A 120 -11.11 7.54 -12.81
N ARG A 121 -10.10 8.13 -12.16
CA ARG A 121 -8.96 8.78 -12.82
C ARG A 121 -7.63 8.09 -12.51
N ARG A 122 -7.53 7.52 -11.32
CA ARG A 122 -6.36 6.80 -10.76
C ARG A 122 -6.86 5.63 -9.90
N ASP A 123 -5.94 4.75 -9.52
CA ASP A 123 -6.20 3.54 -8.73
C ASP A 123 -7.08 3.74 -7.49
N PRO A 124 -6.95 4.83 -6.68
CA PRO A 124 -7.78 5.00 -5.49
C PRO A 124 -9.27 5.03 -5.81
N ALA A 125 -9.69 5.70 -6.89
CA ALA A 125 -11.10 5.72 -7.26
C ALA A 125 -11.61 4.32 -7.66
N THR A 126 -10.76 3.50 -8.31
CA THR A 126 -11.11 2.10 -8.59
C THR A 126 -11.31 1.32 -7.29
N TYR A 127 -10.43 1.48 -6.30
CA TYR A 127 -10.60 0.87 -4.98
C TYR A 127 -11.84 1.39 -4.26
N THR A 128 -12.15 2.68 -4.35
CA THR A 128 -13.36 3.28 -3.76
C THR A 128 -14.62 2.68 -4.39
N GLN A 129 -14.71 2.62 -5.72
CA GLN A 129 -15.85 2.04 -6.44
C GLN A 129 -15.99 0.54 -6.18
N TYR A 130 -14.86 -0.18 -6.08
CA TYR A 130 -14.85 -1.59 -5.72
C TYR A 130 -15.38 -1.81 -4.31
N ALA A 131 -14.87 -1.05 -3.34
CA ALA A 131 -15.31 -1.13 -1.93
C ALA A 131 -16.78 -0.77 -1.78
N ALA A 132 -17.25 0.30 -2.44
CA ALA A 132 -18.65 0.69 -2.45
C ALA A 132 -19.54 -0.43 -2.99
N TRP A 133 -19.15 -1.06 -4.11
CA TRP A 133 -19.89 -2.15 -4.72
C TRP A 133 -20.06 -3.35 -3.77
N ILE A 134 -18.93 -3.88 -3.26
CA ILE A 134 -18.99 -5.07 -2.38
C ILE A 134 -19.63 -4.75 -1.02
N ALA A 135 -19.55 -3.50 -0.55
CA ALA A 135 -20.25 -3.08 0.66
C ALA A 135 -21.77 -3.08 0.50
N ALA A 136 -22.27 -2.74 -0.70
CA ALA A 136 -23.69 -2.67 -1.01
C ALA A 136 -24.29 -4.01 -1.42
N HIS A 137 -23.52 -4.83 -2.17
CA HIS A 137 -24.04 -6.05 -2.82
C HIS A 137 -23.47 -7.36 -2.23
N GLY A 138 -22.33 -7.29 -1.54
CA GLY A 138 -21.70 -8.47 -0.90
C GLY A 138 -20.98 -9.42 -1.84
N GLU A 139 -20.96 -9.15 -3.15
CA GLU A 139 -20.49 -10.07 -4.18
C GLU A 139 -19.78 -9.41 -5.36
N LEU A 140 -19.17 -10.23 -6.19
CA LEU A 140 -18.63 -9.94 -7.52
C LEU A 140 -19.04 -11.09 -8.46
N PRO A 141 -19.05 -10.84 -9.77
CA PRO A 141 -18.73 -9.61 -10.50
C PRO A 141 -19.88 -8.60 -10.54
N VAL A 142 -19.61 -7.39 -11.09
CA VAL A 142 -20.63 -6.33 -11.28
C VAL A 142 -21.42 -6.64 -12.56
N PRO A 143 -22.74 -6.87 -12.51
CA PRO A 143 -23.53 -7.20 -13.70
C PRO A 143 -23.64 -6.01 -14.67
N THR A 144 -23.62 -6.27 -15.96
CA THR A 144 -23.74 -5.23 -17.01
C THR A 144 -25.17 -4.73 -17.17
N GLN A 145 -26.18 -5.50 -16.74
CA GLN A 145 -27.61 -5.21 -16.93
C GLN A 145 -27.96 -4.92 -18.41
N VAL A 146 -27.43 -5.72 -19.32
CA VAL A 146 -27.55 -5.54 -20.77
C VAL A 146 -29.00 -5.44 -21.25
N GLU A 147 -29.94 -6.11 -20.58
CA GLU A 147 -31.39 -6.06 -20.90
C GLU A 147 -31.97 -4.65 -20.74
N ALA A 148 -31.41 -3.84 -19.86
CA ALA A 148 -31.81 -2.44 -19.70
C ALA A 148 -31.47 -1.55 -20.92
N PHE A 149 -30.74 -2.09 -21.91
CA PHE A 149 -30.42 -1.44 -23.18
C PHE A 149 -31.13 -2.10 -24.38
N GLY A 150 -32.08 -2.99 -24.12
CA GLY A 150 -32.77 -3.78 -25.15
C GLY A 150 -31.98 -4.98 -25.66
N GLY A 151 -31.12 -5.57 -24.80
CA GLY A 151 -30.33 -6.75 -25.07
C GLY A 151 -28.93 -6.48 -25.65
N PRO A 152 -28.17 -7.53 -26.01
CA PRO A 152 -26.80 -7.41 -26.49
C PRO A 152 -26.68 -6.57 -27.75
N ASP A 153 -25.63 -5.74 -27.83
CA ASP A 153 -25.33 -4.92 -28.99
C ASP A 153 -23.81 -4.63 -29.06
N PRO A 154 -23.16 -4.74 -30.21
CA PRO A 154 -21.72 -4.53 -30.36
C PRO A 154 -21.31 -3.07 -30.13
N ALA A 155 -22.22 -2.10 -30.19
CA ALA A 155 -21.96 -0.70 -29.87
C ALA A 155 -22.02 -0.41 -28.36
N LEU A 156 -22.46 -1.34 -27.52
CA LEU A 156 -22.44 -1.21 -26.07
C LEU A 156 -21.10 -1.68 -25.49
N VAL A 157 -20.39 -0.78 -24.83
CA VAL A 157 -19.12 -1.08 -24.18
C VAL A 157 -19.26 -0.90 -22.68
N PHE A 158 -19.24 -2.01 -21.94
CA PHE A 158 -19.44 -2.01 -20.48
C PHE A 158 -18.15 -1.83 -19.68
N LYS A 159 -16.98 -2.15 -20.26
CA LYS A 159 -15.69 -1.90 -19.63
C LYS A 159 -15.38 -0.42 -19.53
N SER A 160 -14.60 -0.04 -18.53
CA SER A 160 -14.05 1.31 -18.35
C SER A 160 -12.65 1.23 -17.71
N VAL A 161 -11.99 2.35 -17.51
CA VAL A 161 -10.72 2.38 -16.78
C VAL A 161 -10.91 1.74 -15.40
N GLY A 162 -10.03 0.78 -15.07
CA GLY A 162 -10.10 0.04 -13.80
C GLY A 162 -11.22 -0.99 -13.67
N PHE A 163 -12.00 -1.26 -14.76
CA PHE A 163 -13.07 -2.27 -14.78
C PHE A 163 -13.05 -3.03 -16.10
N PHE A 164 -12.70 -4.31 -16.02
CA PHE A 164 -12.53 -5.20 -17.18
C PHE A 164 -13.81 -5.96 -17.51
N ALA A 165 -14.06 -6.19 -18.79
CA ALA A 165 -15.17 -7.03 -19.25
C ALA A 165 -14.92 -8.50 -18.86
N ALA A 166 -15.98 -9.18 -18.41
CA ALA A 166 -16.03 -10.60 -18.11
C ALA A 166 -17.45 -11.11 -18.32
N ASP A 167 -17.66 -12.09 -19.16
CA ASP A 167 -18.91 -12.84 -19.45
C ASP A 167 -20.23 -12.23 -18.90
N GLY A 168 -20.75 -11.17 -19.56
CA GLY A 168 -21.97 -10.47 -19.13
C GLY A 168 -21.84 -9.56 -17.92
N ALA A 169 -20.63 -9.37 -17.42
CA ALA A 169 -20.33 -8.56 -16.23
C ALA A 169 -19.05 -7.73 -16.41
N VAL A 170 -18.71 -6.95 -15.41
CA VAL A 170 -17.39 -6.30 -15.28
C VAL A 170 -16.76 -6.66 -13.94
N VAL A 171 -15.44 -6.82 -13.97
CA VAL A 171 -14.62 -7.15 -12.82
C VAL A 171 -13.69 -5.97 -12.53
N PRO A 172 -13.64 -5.48 -11.26
CA PRO A 172 -12.71 -4.42 -10.89
C PRO A 172 -11.25 -4.85 -11.08
N GLN A 173 -10.41 -3.91 -11.46
CA GLN A 173 -8.96 -4.04 -11.39
C GLN A 173 -8.53 -4.25 -9.93
N PHE A 174 -7.40 -4.91 -9.73
CA PHE A 174 -6.76 -5.13 -8.45
C PHE A 174 -7.28 -6.31 -7.62
N MET A 175 -6.55 -6.54 -6.52
CA MET A 175 -6.83 -7.62 -5.57
C MET A 175 -7.95 -7.21 -4.61
N PRO A 176 -8.76 -8.17 -4.11
CA PRO A 176 -9.94 -7.87 -3.28
C PRO A 176 -9.59 -7.48 -1.83
N GLY A 177 -8.35 -7.70 -1.36
CA GLY A 177 -7.96 -7.42 0.01
C GLY A 177 -8.21 -5.97 0.46
N PRO A 178 -7.69 -4.94 -0.23
CA PRO A 178 -7.92 -3.56 0.15
C PRO A 178 -9.40 -3.16 0.13
N PRO A 179 -10.20 -3.46 -0.91
CA PRO A 179 -11.64 -3.16 -0.91
C PRO A 179 -12.41 -3.77 0.27
N MET A 180 -12.06 -5.00 0.70
CA MET A 180 -12.67 -5.60 1.90
C MET A 180 -12.37 -4.82 3.18
N LEU A 181 -11.23 -4.13 3.28
CA LEU A 181 -10.92 -3.23 4.39
C LEU A 181 -11.69 -1.90 4.26
N PHE A 182 -11.71 -1.32 3.06
CA PHE A 182 -12.37 -0.03 2.83
C PHE A 182 -13.90 -0.12 2.90
N ALA A 183 -14.50 -1.27 2.62
CA ALA A 183 -15.93 -1.52 2.78
C ALA A 183 -16.44 -1.25 4.20
N ILE A 184 -15.58 -1.43 5.22
CA ILE A 184 -15.91 -1.08 6.61
C ILE A 184 -16.33 0.39 6.73
N GLY A 185 -15.63 1.29 6.03
CA GLY A 185 -15.95 2.72 6.03
C GLY A 185 -17.31 3.02 5.38
N HIS A 186 -17.67 2.30 4.32
CA HIS A 186 -19.00 2.43 3.69
C HIS A 186 -20.12 1.99 4.64
N TRP A 187 -19.94 0.87 5.35
CA TRP A 187 -20.92 0.41 6.34
C TRP A 187 -21.10 1.35 7.54
N LEU A 188 -20.03 2.08 7.89
CA LEU A 188 -20.03 3.05 8.99
C LEU A 188 -20.43 4.47 8.56
N GLY A 189 -20.69 4.70 7.27
CA GLY A 189 -20.98 6.04 6.73
C GLY A 189 -19.77 6.99 6.66
N VAL A 190 -18.54 6.46 6.77
CA VAL A 190 -17.29 7.23 6.78
C VAL A 190 -16.24 6.63 5.82
N PRO A 191 -16.54 6.46 4.52
CA PRO A 191 -15.73 5.68 3.57
C PRO A 191 -14.29 6.16 3.44
N PHE A 192 -14.03 7.46 3.58
CA PHE A 192 -12.72 8.06 3.39
C PHE A 192 -11.86 8.13 4.67
N LEU A 193 -12.35 7.68 5.83
CA LEU A 193 -11.58 7.67 7.08
C LEU A 193 -10.75 6.41 7.29
N VAL A 194 -11.13 5.28 6.69
CA VAL A 194 -10.41 4.00 6.85
C VAL A 194 -8.94 4.10 6.44
N PRO A 195 -8.56 4.76 5.31
CA PRO A 195 -7.16 4.96 4.96
C PRO A 195 -6.35 5.66 6.05
N ALA A 196 -6.91 6.69 6.70
CA ALA A 196 -6.24 7.43 7.77
C ALA A 196 -6.02 6.58 9.02
N VAL A 197 -6.99 5.74 9.37
CA VAL A 197 -6.86 4.75 10.45
C VAL A 197 -5.75 3.74 10.13
N LEU A 198 -5.74 3.19 8.93
CA LEU A 198 -4.69 2.28 8.48
C LEU A 198 -3.31 2.95 8.49
N GLY A 199 -3.21 4.24 8.10
CA GLY A 199 -2.00 5.04 8.20
C GLY A 199 -1.48 5.15 9.64
N ALA A 200 -2.35 5.44 10.61
CA ALA A 200 -2.00 5.46 12.03
C ALA A 200 -1.51 4.07 12.52
N LEU A 201 -2.17 3.00 12.11
CA LEU A 201 -1.77 1.63 12.43
C LEU A 201 -0.42 1.26 11.80
N ALA A 202 -0.12 1.77 10.60
CA ALA A 202 1.19 1.59 9.96
C ALA A 202 2.31 2.27 10.74
N VAL A 203 2.08 3.48 11.30
CA VAL A 203 3.04 4.16 12.18
C VAL A 203 3.39 3.27 13.39
N LEU A 204 2.39 2.67 14.04
CA LEU A 204 2.62 1.75 15.17
C LEU A 204 3.43 0.52 14.73
N THR A 205 3.09 -0.05 13.57
CA THR A 205 3.76 -1.24 13.03
C THR A 205 5.24 -0.97 12.77
N VAL A 206 5.56 0.13 12.06
CA VAL A 206 6.95 0.52 11.76
C VAL A 206 7.72 0.84 13.04
N ALA A 207 7.13 1.62 13.96
CA ALA A 207 7.74 1.95 15.26
C ALA A 207 8.15 0.70 16.05
N GLY A 208 7.30 -0.33 16.04
CA GLY A 208 7.61 -1.57 16.76
C GLY A 208 8.69 -2.43 16.09
N VAL A 209 8.84 -2.37 14.77
CA VAL A 209 9.98 -2.99 14.08
C VAL A 209 11.27 -2.26 14.41
N VAL A 210 11.24 -0.92 14.39
CA VAL A 210 12.38 -0.09 14.82
C VAL A 210 12.76 -0.39 16.26
N ALA A 211 11.78 -0.51 17.17
CA ALA A 211 12.03 -0.83 18.58
C ALA A 211 12.77 -2.16 18.75
N ARG A 212 12.39 -3.20 17.97
CA ARG A 212 13.02 -4.53 18.04
C ARG A 212 14.44 -4.57 17.51
N LEU A 213 14.69 -3.85 16.42
CA LEU A 213 15.92 -4.00 15.65
C LEU A 213 16.95 -2.88 15.94
N ALA A 214 16.50 -1.67 16.18
CA ALA A 214 17.36 -0.52 16.47
C ALA A 214 17.37 -0.15 17.97
N GLY A 215 16.35 -0.61 18.73
CA GLY A 215 16.16 -0.31 20.15
C GLY A 215 14.98 0.62 20.42
N ALA A 216 14.33 0.44 21.57
CA ALA A 216 13.06 1.10 21.91
C ALA A 216 13.13 2.65 21.86
N ARG A 217 14.25 3.24 22.25
CA ARG A 217 14.44 4.70 22.18
C ARG A 217 14.37 5.31 20.78
N TRP A 218 14.66 4.51 19.74
CA TRP A 218 14.66 4.96 18.36
C TRP A 218 13.29 4.81 17.69
N ALA A 219 12.36 4.13 18.36
CA ALA A 219 11.01 3.91 17.85
C ALA A 219 10.27 5.23 17.57
N LEU A 220 10.42 6.22 18.44
CA LEU A 220 9.78 7.53 18.25
C LEU A 220 10.37 8.28 17.04
N VAL A 221 11.70 8.24 16.87
CA VAL A 221 12.35 8.85 15.69
C VAL A 221 11.88 8.19 14.42
N GLY A 222 11.85 6.83 14.39
CA GLY A 222 11.36 6.09 13.24
C GLY A 222 9.88 6.35 12.94
N ALA A 223 9.03 6.39 13.97
CA ALA A 223 7.61 6.73 13.86
C ALA A 223 7.40 8.13 13.25
N THR A 224 8.13 9.13 13.75
CA THR A 224 8.01 10.52 13.28
C THR A 224 8.53 10.67 11.85
N ALA A 225 9.72 10.12 11.54
CA ALA A 225 10.27 10.17 10.17
C ALA A 225 9.32 9.52 9.16
N PHE A 226 8.69 8.40 9.54
CA PHE A 226 7.70 7.72 8.72
C PHE A 226 6.42 8.55 8.55
N ALA A 227 5.84 9.05 9.64
CA ALA A 227 4.57 9.77 9.65
C ALA A 227 4.62 11.10 8.86
N VAL A 228 5.77 11.79 8.85
CA VAL A 228 5.92 13.08 8.15
C VAL A 228 6.34 12.94 6.69
N SER A 229 6.68 11.75 6.22
CA SER A 229 7.08 11.52 4.83
C SER A 229 5.89 11.66 3.87
N LEU A 230 6.04 12.49 2.83
CA LEU A 230 4.95 12.82 1.89
C LEU A 230 4.27 11.60 1.27
N PRO A 231 4.97 10.54 0.80
CA PRO A 231 4.30 9.35 0.25
C PRO A 231 3.44 8.62 1.27
N ILE A 232 3.78 8.69 2.56
CA ILE A 232 2.98 8.10 3.64
C ILE A 232 1.73 8.94 3.90
N LEU A 233 1.86 10.26 3.95
CA LEU A 233 0.70 11.16 4.04
C LEU A 233 -0.24 10.96 2.83
N TYR A 234 0.32 10.92 1.63
CA TYR A 234 -0.42 10.72 0.39
C TYR A 234 -1.22 9.41 0.39
N THR A 235 -0.57 8.29 0.71
CA THR A 235 -1.21 6.96 0.68
C THR A 235 -2.10 6.68 1.89
N SER A 236 -1.99 7.47 2.97
CA SER A 236 -2.86 7.38 4.15
C SER A 236 -4.12 8.24 4.05
N ARG A 237 -4.29 9.03 3.00
CA ARG A 237 -5.43 9.96 2.79
C ARG A 237 -6.48 9.45 1.84
N THR A 238 -6.17 8.42 1.08
CA THR A 238 -7.07 7.84 0.08
C THR A 238 -6.92 6.32 0.01
N THR A 239 -7.81 5.67 -0.72
CA THR A 239 -7.96 4.21 -0.80
C THR A 239 -6.84 3.53 -1.58
N PHE A 240 -5.63 3.51 -1.02
CA PHE A 240 -4.47 2.81 -1.58
C PHE A 240 -4.20 1.45 -0.92
N SER A 241 -3.68 0.51 -1.68
CA SER A 241 -3.27 -0.82 -1.21
C SER A 241 -1.89 -0.85 -0.54
N GLU A 242 -1.10 0.21 -0.67
CA GLU A 242 0.28 0.30 -0.19
C GLU A 242 0.38 0.23 1.34
N ILE A 243 -0.47 0.95 2.07
CA ILE A 243 -0.50 0.96 3.53
C ILE A 243 -0.92 -0.40 4.11
N PRO A 244 -2.01 -1.05 3.67
CA PRO A 244 -2.32 -2.42 4.10
C PRO A 244 -1.20 -3.43 3.82
N SER A 245 -0.55 -3.33 2.65
CA SER A 245 0.60 -4.18 2.29
C SER A 245 1.78 -3.99 3.24
N LEU A 246 2.13 -2.73 3.55
CA LEU A 246 3.16 -2.37 4.52
C LEU A 246 2.87 -2.96 5.91
N ILE A 247 1.63 -2.82 6.41
CA ILE A 247 1.22 -3.37 7.71
C ILE A 247 1.47 -4.87 7.77
N LEU A 248 1.12 -5.61 6.70
CA LEU A 248 1.34 -7.05 6.64
C LEU A 248 2.84 -7.39 6.54
N LEU A 249 3.60 -6.71 5.69
CA LEU A 249 5.03 -7.00 5.50
C LEU A 249 5.83 -6.67 6.76
N PHE A 250 5.67 -5.49 7.35
CA PHE A 250 6.40 -5.10 8.57
C PHE A 250 5.87 -5.80 9.82
N GLY A 251 4.57 -6.08 9.91
CA GLY A 251 4.00 -6.93 10.93
C GLY A 251 4.52 -8.37 10.87
N GLY A 252 4.68 -8.90 9.66
CA GLY A 252 5.34 -10.19 9.40
C GLY A 252 6.79 -10.19 9.87
N VAL A 253 7.56 -9.11 9.60
CA VAL A 253 8.94 -8.94 10.13
C VAL A 253 8.95 -8.96 11.65
N ALA A 254 8.04 -8.23 12.31
CA ALA A 254 7.93 -8.19 13.76
C ALA A 254 7.64 -9.57 14.35
N LEU A 255 6.66 -10.29 13.78
CA LEU A 255 6.29 -11.65 14.20
C LEU A 255 7.41 -12.65 13.97
N ALA A 256 8.11 -12.57 12.82
CA ALA A 256 9.24 -13.44 12.51
C ALA A 256 10.41 -13.20 13.46
N HIS A 257 10.73 -11.95 13.78
CA HIS A 257 11.73 -11.58 14.79
C HIS A 257 11.40 -12.23 16.14
N ASP A 258 10.15 -12.08 16.61
CA ASP A 258 9.72 -12.63 17.90
C ASP A 258 9.70 -14.19 17.89
N ALA A 259 9.34 -14.79 16.74
CA ALA A 259 9.39 -16.24 16.54
C ALA A 259 10.81 -16.80 16.61
N LEU A 260 11.79 -16.09 16.00
CA LEU A 260 13.21 -16.47 16.04
C LEU A 260 13.79 -16.37 17.45
N ALA A 261 13.53 -15.25 18.15
CA ALA A 261 14.03 -15.01 19.49
C ALA A 261 13.60 -16.10 20.49
N ARG A 262 12.36 -16.59 20.34
CA ARG A 262 11.76 -17.59 21.25
C ARG A 262 11.73 -19.00 20.71
N ARG A 263 12.08 -19.19 19.43
CA ARG A 263 11.96 -20.47 18.72
C ARG A 263 10.53 -21.01 18.73
N GLU A 264 9.53 -20.12 18.61
CA GLU A 264 8.11 -20.43 18.75
C GLU A 264 7.47 -20.73 17.40
N ARG A 265 7.03 -21.99 17.21
CA ARG A 265 6.46 -22.50 15.94
C ARG A 265 5.15 -21.81 15.57
N GLY A 266 4.23 -21.61 16.53
CA GLY A 266 2.93 -20.98 16.27
C GLY A 266 3.08 -19.54 15.77
N ARG A 267 4.03 -18.78 16.33
CA ARG A 267 4.30 -17.42 15.90
C ARG A 267 5.00 -17.37 14.53
N ALA A 268 5.83 -18.35 14.22
CA ALA A 268 6.43 -18.50 12.91
C ALA A 268 5.38 -18.78 11.83
N LEU A 269 4.39 -19.62 12.13
CA LEU A 269 3.24 -19.87 11.25
C LEU A 269 2.44 -18.58 10.99
N LEU A 270 2.14 -17.83 12.06
CA LEU A 270 1.44 -16.55 11.94
C LEU A 270 2.26 -15.51 11.12
N ALA A 271 3.58 -15.44 11.35
CA ALA A 271 4.46 -14.58 10.56
C ALA A 271 4.40 -14.93 9.07
N GLY A 272 4.50 -16.22 8.74
CA GLY A 272 4.38 -16.70 7.37
C GLY A 272 3.02 -16.35 6.74
N LEU A 273 1.94 -16.60 7.46
CA LEU A 273 0.57 -16.31 7.03
C LEU A 273 0.38 -14.82 6.75
N VAL A 274 0.83 -13.95 7.67
CA VAL A 274 0.75 -12.49 7.53
C VAL A 274 1.56 -12.01 6.33
N PHE A 275 2.78 -12.51 6.12
CA PHE A 275 3.55 -12.23 4.91
C PHE A 275 2.82 -12.68 3.64
N GLY A 276 2.30 -13.92 3.63
CA GLY A 276 1.61 -14.47 2.48
C GLY A 276 0.35 -13.69 2.09
N LEU A 277 -0.40 -13.19 3.08
CA LEU A 277 -1.60 -12.38 2.85
C LEU A 277 -1.30 -11.03 2.19
N ALA A 278 -0.05 -10.56 2.14
CA ALA A 278 0.32 -9.40 1.32
C ALA A 278 0.01 -9.62 -0.18
N VAL A 279 -0.03 -10.87 -0.64
CA VAL A 279 -0.43 -11.23 -2.02
C VAL A 279 -1.92 -10.99 -2.24
N LEU A 280 -2.77 -11.19 -1.24
CA LEU A 280 -4.21 -10.89 -1.31
C LEU A 280 -4.48 -9.36 -1.38
N VAL A 281 -3.52 -8.56 -0.91
CA VAL A 281 -3.58 -7.09 -0.95
C VAL A 281 -3.01 -6.55 -2.26
N ARG A 282 -1.91 -7.12 -2.76
CA ARG A 282 -1.23 -6.69 -3.99
C ARG A 282 -0.57 -7.88 -4.68
N VAL A 283 -0.69 -7.96 -5.98
CA VAL A 283 0.02 -8.95 -6.80
C VAL A 283 1.55 -8.82 -6.64
N ASP A 284 2.07 -7.58 -6.51
CA ASP A 284 3.48 -7.30 -6.25
C ASP A 284 3.97 -7.91 -4.92
N GLY A 285 3.06 -8.25 -4.00
CA GLY A 285 3.36 -8.97 -2.77
C GLY A 285 4.12 -10.28 -3.01
N LEU A 286 3.91 -10.94 -4.16
CA LEU A 286 4.72 -12.12 -4.55
C LEU A 286 6.21 -11.80 -4.61
N ARG A 287 6.59 -10.65 -5.22
CA ARG A 287 7.97 -10.18 -5.27
C ARG A 287 8.52 -9.91 -3.86
N ASP A 288 7.74 -9.23 -3.04
CA ASP A 288 8.18 -8.72 -1.74
C ASP A 288 8.36 -9.85 -0.71
N VAL A 289 7.68 -11.00 -0.88
CA VAL A 289 7.81 -12.17 0.01
C VAL A 289 8.85 -13.20 -0.44
N LEU A 290 9.48 -13.05 -1.61
CA LEU A 290 10.53 -13.98 -2.07
C LEU A 290 11.70 -14.14 -1.08
N PRO A 291 12.20 -13.07 -0.43
CA PRO A 291 13.21 -13.23 0.61
C PRO A 291 12.74 -14.03 1.81
N VAL A 292 11.43 -14.01 2.12
CA VAL A 292 10.85 -14.81 3.21
C VAL A 292 10.88 -16.30 2.85
N LEU A 293 10.58 -16.65 1.59
CA LEU A 293 10.70 -18.01 1.07
C LEU A 293 12.15 -18.53 1.19
N ALA A 294 13.12 -17.76 0.72
CA ALA A 294 14.54 -18.12 0.81
C ALA A 294 15.00 -18.25 2.28
N PHE A 295 14.55 -17.35 3.14
CA PHE A 295 14.86 -17.40 4.57
C PHE A 295 14.24 -18.61 5.27
N ALA A 296 13.00 -18.96 4.95
CA ALA A 296 12.37 -20.19 5.45
C ALA A 296 13.15 -21.44 5.03
N GLY A 297 13.61 -21.50 3.78
CA GLY A 297 14.49 -22.57 3.29
C GLY A 297 15.82 -22.64 4.05
N LEU A 298 16.46 -21.50 4.32
CA LEU A 298 17.67 -21.44 5.14
C LEU A 298 17.42 -22.01 6.54
N LEU A 299 16.31 -21.64 7.20
CA LEU A 299 15.94 -22.17 8.51
C LEU A 299 15.67 -23.68 8.48
N ILE A 300 15.05 -24.20 7.41
CA ILE A 300 14.85 -25.64 7.21
C ILE A 300 16.22 -26.34 7.03
N GLY A 301 17.15 -25.74 6.28
CA GLY A 301 18.52 -26.21 6.17
C GLY A 301 19.22 -26.24 7.54
N MET A 302 19.07 -25.19 8.35
CA MET A 302 19.59 -25.14 9.72
C MET A 302 18.97 -26.23 10.63
N ARG A 303 17.68 -26.57 10.44
CA ARG A 303 17.05 -27.68 11.15
C ARG A 303 17.69 -29.03 10.80
N ARG A 304 18.04 -29.26 9.51
CA ARG A 304 18.79 -30.44 9.08
C ARG A 304 20.17 -30.54 9.75
N LEU A 305 20.79 -29.39 10.02
CA LEU A 305 22.04 -29.25 10.76
C LEU A 305 21.84 -29.29 12.29
N ARG A 306 20.64 -29.66 12.77
CA ARG A 306 20.26 -29.71 14.19
C ARG A 306 20.45 -28.38 14.94
N ARG A 307 20.44 -27.23 14.21
CA ARG A 307 20.49 -25.91 14.84
C ARG A 307 19.12 -25.55 15.45
N PRO A 308 19.06 -25.10 16.72
CA PRO A 308 17.78 -24.90 17.42
C PRO A 308 16.84 -23.90 16.75
N VAL A 309 17.38 -22.86 16.11
CA VAL A 309 16.59 -21.84 15.40
C VAL A 309 15.85 -22.41 14.18
N GLY A 310 16.33 -23.51 13.61
CA GLY A 310 15.72 -24.15 12.45
C GLY A 310 14.30 -24.68 12.67
N VAL A 311 13.86 -24.81 13.92
CA VAL A 311 12.52 -25.30 14.28
C VAL A 311 11.40 -24.40 13.78
N VAL A 312 11.67 -23.12 13.54
CA VAL A 312 10.68 -22.12 13.05
C VAL A 312 10.56 -22.10 11.52
N GLY A 313 11.49 -22.71 10.78
CA GLY A 313 11.49 -22.71 9.32
C GLY A 313 10.25 -23.35 8.68
N PRO A 314 9.92 -24.63 8.97
CA PRO A 314 8.74 -25.29 8.38
C PRO A 314 7.43 -24.55 8.65
N PRO A 315 7.08 -24.11 9.89
CA PRO A 315 5.85 -23.38 10.12
C PRO A 315 5.83 -22.00 9.44
N LEU A 316 6.96 -21.29 9.34
CA LEU A 316 7.06 -20.05 8.58
C LEU A 316 6.72 -20.28 7.10
N LEU A 317 7.29 -21.32 6.50
CA LEU A 317 7.00 -21.71 5.11
C LEU A 317 5.54 -22.10 4.93
N ALA A 318 4.97 -22.90 5.83
CA ALA A 318 3.58 -23.34 5.76
C ALA A 318 2.61 -22.14 5.80
N GLY A 319 2.84 -21.20 6.72
CA GLY A 319 2.05 -19.96 6.78
C GLY A 319 2.18 -19.12 5.51
N LEU A 320 3.41 -18.95 4.99
CA LEU A 320 3.67 -18.20 3.77
C LEU A 320 2.92 -18.78 2.57
N VAL A 321 3.01 -20.11 2.39
CA VAL A 321 2.33 -20.82 1.29
C VAL A 321 0.81 -20.73 1.44
N ALA A 322 0.29 -20.87 2.65
CA ALA A 322 -1.15 -20.75 2.90
C ALA A 322 -1.66 -19.34 2.56
N GLY A 323 -1.00 -18.28 3.06
CA GLY A 323 -1.41 -16.89 2.79
C GLY A 323 -1.25 -16.49 1.33
N ALA A 324 -0.11 -16.80 0.70
CA ALA A 324 0.13 -16.51 -0.71
C ALA A 324 -0.81 -17.33 -1.62
N GLY A 325 -1.07 -18.60 -1.26
CA GLY A 325 -2.03 -19.46 -1.95
C GLY A 325 -3.45 -18.89 -1.94
N LEU A 326 -3.91 -18.37 -0.79
CA LEU A 326 -5.20 -17.68 -0.68
C LEU A 326 -5.23 -16.43 -1.56
N GLY A 327 -4.15 -15.63 -1.58
CA GLY A 327 -4.04 -14.48 -2.45
C GLY A 327 -4.12 -14.84 -3.94
N MET A 328 -3.39 -15.88 -4.38
CA MET A 328 -3.41 -16.35 -5.76
C MET A 328 -4.77 -16.98 -6.14
N LEU A 329 -5.41 -17.70 -5.22
CA LEU A 329 -6.76 -18.22 -5.41
C LEU A 329 -7.76 -17.08 -5.63
N ALA A 330 -7.72 -16.04 -4.78
CA ALA A 330 -8.56 -14.86 -4.94
C ALA A 330 -8.31 -14.14 -6.27
N ALA A 331 -7.03 -14.02 -6.69
CA ALA A 331 -6.66 -13.43 -7.98
C ALA A 331 -7.27 -14.22 -9.16
N TYR A 332 -7.21 -15.55 -9.08
CA TYR A 332 -7.76 -16.42 -10.13
C TYR A 332 -9.29 -16.39 -10.18
N LEU A 333 -9.98 -16.39 -9.03
CA LEU A 333 -11.44 -16.43 -8.96
C LEU A 333 -12.10 -15.06 -9.18
N LEU A 334 -11.53 -14.00 -8.60
CA LEU A 334 -12.16 -12.68 -8.53
C LEU A 334 -11.48 -11.60 -9.40
N ALA A 335 -10.24 -11.81 -9.87
CA ALA A 335 -9.47 -10.80 -10.58
C ALA A 335 -8.77 -11.37 -11.84
N ARG A 336 -9.31 -12.42 -12.43
CA ARG A 336 -8.71 -13.10 -13.60
C ARG A 336 -8.46 -12.16 -14.80
N PRO A 337 -9.39 -11.24 -15.19
CA PRO A 337 -9.12 -10.27 -16.24
C PRO A 337 -7.94 -9.35 -15.93
N TYR A 338 -7.76 -8.98 -14.66
CA TYR A 338 -6.61 -8.21 -14.21
C TYR A 338 -5.28 -8.99 -14.35
N LEU A 339 -5.26 -10.28 -13.98
CA LEU A 339 -4.07 -11.12 -14.20
C LEU A 339 -3.72 -11.24 -15.68
N SER A 340 -4.72 -11.32 -16.56
CA SER A 340 -4.52 -11.34 -18.02
C SER A 340 -3.95 -10.02 -18.52
N TYR A 341 -4.47 -8.90 -18.05
CA TYR A 341 -3.93 -7.56 -18.33
C TYR A 341 -2.46 -7.42 -17.89
N LEU A 342 -2.11 -7.96 -16.71
CA LEU A 342 -0.74 -7.93 -16.19
C LEU A 342 0.16 -9.06 -16.72
N SER A 343 -0.28 -9.85 -17.69
CA SER A 343 0.45 -11.06 -18.15
C SER A 343 1.92 -10.80 -18.50
N GLY A 344 2.23 -9.64 -19.11
CA GLY A 344 3.59 -9.22 -19.43
C GLY A 344 4.51 -9.03 -18.21
N SER A 345 3.97 -8.72 -17.04
CA SER A 345 4.73 -8.56 -15.79
C SER A 345 4.61 -9.78 -14.86
N VAL A 346 3.43 -10.40 -14.82
CA VAL A 346 3.16 -11.55 -13.92
C VAL A 346 3.91 -12.81 -14.38
N ARG A 347 4.00 -13.08 -15.68
CA ARG A 347 4.74 -14.26 -16.19
C ARG A 347 6.23 -14.24 -15.81
N PRO A 348 6.99 -13.17 -16.06
CA PRO A 348 8.37 -13.07 -15.57
C PRO A 348 8.48 -13.19 -14.05
N LEU A 349 7.56 -12.58 -13.29
CA LEU A 349 7.53 -12.70 -11.84
C LEU A 349 7.34 -14.15 -11.38
N LEU A 350 6.41 -14.89 -11.97
CA LEU A 350 6.20 -16.32 -11.65
C LEU A 350 7.43 -17.17 -12.01
N LEU A 351 8.14 -16.87 -13.09
CA LEU A 351 9.41 -17.54 -13.42
C LEU A 351 10.48 -17.25 -12.37
N ILE A 352 10.59 -16.01 -11.90
CA ILE A 352 11.49 -15.64 -10.79
C ILE A 352 11.09 -16.40 -9.51
N CYS A 353 9.79 -16.46 -9.19
CA CYS A 353 9.29 -17.23 -8.04
C CYS A 353 9.68 -18.72 -8.14
N ALA A 354 9.49 -19.33 -9.31
CA ALA A 354 9.89 -20.72 -9.56
C ALA A 354 11.41 -20.91 -9.41
N GLY A 355 12.21 -20.00 -9.97
CA GLY A 355 13.68 -20.02 -9.84
C GLY A 355 14.11 -19.91 -8.37
N VAL A 356 13.55 -18.97 -7.62
CA VAL A 356 13.85 -18.83 -6.17
C VAL A 356 13.42 -20.07 -5.40
N LEU A 357 12.27 -20.66 -5.72
CA LEU A 357 11.81 -21.90 -5.08
C LEU A 357 12.79 -23.07 -5.33
N VAL A 358 13.20 -23.26 -6.59
CA VAL A 358 14.17 -24.31 -6.96
C VAL A 358 15.51 -24.08 -6.25
N LEU A 359 16.04 -22.85 -6.29
CA LEU A 359 17.30 -22.52 -5.61
C LEU A 359 17.20 -22.70 -4.09
N THR A 360 16.07 -22.33 -3.50
CA THR A 360 15.79 -22.52 -2.07
C THR A 360 15.74 -24.01 -1.73
N ALA A 361 15.06 -24.84 -2.53
CA ALA A 361 14.98 -26.28 -2.33
C ALA A 361 16.37 -26.93 -2.47
N ALA A 362 17.12 -26.57 -3.53
CA ALA A 362 18.49 -27.05 -3.76
C ALA A 362 19.43 -26.64 -2.62
N GLY A 363 19.40 -25.38 -2.19
CA GLY A 363 20.19 -24.87 -1.08
C GLY A 363 19.85 -25.55 0.26
N THR A 364 18.56 -25.81 0.48
CA THR A 364 18.09 -26.57 1.65
C THR A 364 18.57 -28.04 1.63
N ALA A 365 18.57 -28.66 0.44
CA ALA A 365 19.08 -30.01 0.27
C ALA A 365 20.62 -30.05 0.47
N ALA A 366 21.33 -29.09 -0.08
CA ALA A 366 22.77 -28.96 0.00
C ALA A 366 23.27 -28.37 1.33
N ALA A 367 22.40 -28.04 2.29
CA ALA A 367 22.79 -27.39 3.55
C ALA A 367 23.93 -28.09 4.30
N PRO A 368 24.00 -29.46 4.38
CA PRO A 368 25.14 -30.15 5.03
C PRO A 368 26.48 -29.92 4.31
N ALA A 369 26.48 -29.84 2.98
CA ALA A 369 27.68 -29.58 2.19
C ALA A 369 28.09 -28.09 2.30
N LEU A 370 27.11 -27.18 2.18
CA LEU A 370 27.34 -25.74 2.30
C LEU A 370 27.86 -25.35 3.68
N ALA A 371 27.45 -26.04 4.75
CA ALA A 371 27.93 -25.78 6.10
C ALA A 371 29.45 -26.09 6.29
N ARG A 372 30.04 -26.86 5.38
CA ARG A 372 31.49 -27.16 5.38
C ARG A 372 32.33 -26.11 4.65
N VAL A 373 31.68 -25.28 3.83
CA VAL A 373 32.36 -24.22 3.07
C VAL A 373 32.77 -23.10 4.01
N ARG A 374 34.06 -22.82 4.05
CA ARG A 374 34.59 -21.66 4.78
C ARG A 374 34.51 -20.44 3.88
N LEU A 375 33.81 -19.40 4.33
CA LEU A 375 33.77 -18.14 3.60
C LEU A 375 35.15 -17.48 3.59
N PRO A 376 35.62 -16.99 2.45
CA PRO A 376 36.89 -16.29 2.36
C PRO A 376 36.94 -15.04 3.28
N PRO A 377 38.07 -14.72 3.90
CA PRO A 377 38.18 -13.61 4.88
C PRO A 377 37.94 -12.24 4.25
N TRP A 378 38.05 -12.09 2.95
CA TRP A 378 37.77 -10.85 2.22
C TRP A 378 36.28 -10.63 2.00
N LEU A 379 35.45 -11.68 1.90
CA LEU A 379 34.02 -11.61 1.55
C LEU A 379 33.20 -10.62 2.40
N PRO A 380 33.37 -10.53 3.74
CA PRO A 380 32.64 -9.56 4.56
C PRO A 380 32.96 -8.10 4.20
N ARG A 381 34.19 -7.78 3.79
CA ARG A 381 34.57 -6.43 3.36
C ARG A 381 33.99 -6.14 1.98
N THR A 382 34.15 -7.06 1.05
CA THR A 382 33.62 -6.94 -0.32
C THR A 382 32.09 -6.80 -0.31
N GLY A 383 31.38 -7.60 0.49
CA GLY A 383 29.93 -7.45 0.62
C GLY A 383 29.50 -6.06 1.11
N ALA A 384 30.21 -5.48 2.08
CA ALA A 384 29.95 -4.11 2.52
C ALA A 384 30.23 -3.06 1.44
N VAL A 385 31.34 -3.22 0.72
CA VAL A 385 31.72 -2.32 -0.40
C VAL A 385 30.69 -2.41 -1.52
N LEU A 386 30.22 -3.61 -1.87
CA LEU A 386 29.19 -3.79 -2.90
C LEU A 386 27.89 -3.10 -2.57
N VAL A 387 27.46 -3.08 -1.30
CA VAL A 387 26.26 -2.31 -0.88
C VAL A 387 26.46 -0.82 -1.14
N VAL A 388 27.62 -0.26 -0.78
CA VAL A 388 27.92 1.16 -1.01
C VAL A 388 28.00 1.47 -2.51
N LEU A 389 28.69 0.63 -3.28
CA LEU A 389 28.83 0.80 -4.74
C LEU A 389 27.48 0.70 -5.45
N LEU A 390 26.61 -0.23 -5.03
CA LEU A 390 25.26 -0.35 -5.58
C LEU A 390 24.44 0.92 -5.34
N MET A 391 24.46 1.46 -4.13
CA MET A 391 23.73 2.70 -3.82
C MET A 391 24.33 3.90 -4.56
N ALA A 392 25.67 3.97 -4.67
CA ALA A 392 26.34 5.00 -5.46
C ALA A 392 26.00 4.89 -6.96
N ALA A 393 25.96 3.68 -7.51
CA ALA A 393 25.58 3.44 -8.90
C ALA A 393 24.12 3.84 -9.17
N LEU A 394 23.19 3.47 -8.28
CA LEU A 394 21.78 3.89 -8.37
C LEU A 394 21.64 5.42 -8.29
N TYR A 395 22.43 6.09 -7.47
CA TYR A 395 22.45 7.54 -7.36
C TYR A 395 23.04 8.20 -8.62
N ALA A 396 24.04 7.58 -9.23
CA ALA A 396 24.72 8.08 -10.41
C ALA A 396 23.97 7.82 -11.73
N ARG A 397 22.91 6.98 -11.73
CA ARG A 397 22.16 6.61 -12.96
C ARG A 397 21.73 7.80 -13.84
N PRO A 398 21.21 8.94 -13.32
CA PRO A 398 20.76 10.05 -14.16
C PRO A 398 21.84 10.67 -15.03
N TRP A 399 23.13 10.52 -14.65
CA TRP A 399 24.27 11.06 -15.42
C TRP A 399 24.77 10.12 -16.51
N VAL A 400 24.34 8.84 -16.48
CA VAL A 400 24.85 7.81 -17.41
C VAL A 400 23.76 7.10 -18.20
N GLN A 401 22.48 7.28 -17.82
CA GLN A 401 21.36 6.58 -18.42
C GLN A 401 20.12 7.47 -18.50
N THR A 402 19.39 7.39 -19.60
CA THR A 402 18.01 7.87 -19.74
C THR A 402 17.12 6.68 -20.03
N VAL A 403 16.05 6.50 -19.24
CA VAL A 403 15.14 5.37 -19.41
C VAL A 403 13.97 5.80 -20.27
N THR A 404 13.80 5.14 -21.40
CA THR A 404 12.68 5.36 -22.33
C THR A 404 11.96 4.05 -22.60
N ARG A 405 10.69 4.15 -23.03
CA ARG A 405 9.88 3.03 -23.50
C ARG A 405 9.08 3.46 -24.74
N VAL A 406 8.98 2.59 -25.72
CA VAL A 406 8.10 2.79 -26.88
C VAL A 406 6.71 2.23 -26.55
N PRO A 407 5.61 2.89 -26.92
CA PRO A 407 4.27 2.37 -26.68
C PRO A 407 3.98 1.13 -27.54
N ASP A 408 3.52 0.06 -26.89
CA ASP A 408 3.25 -1.24 -27.55
C ASP A 408 1.79 -1.35 -28.04
N ASN A 409 0.88 -0.54 -27.52
CA ASN A 409 -0.56 -0.62 -27.79
C ASN A 409 -1.25 0.75 -27.66
N PRO A 410 -2.53 0.91 -28.07
CA PRO A 410 -3.25 2.20 -27.99
C PRO A 410 -3.41 2.74 -26.57
N ASP A 411 -3.56 1.89 -25.55
CA ASP A 411 -3.70 2.33 -24.16
C ASP A 411 -2.38 2.85 -23.61
N ASP A 412 -1.25 2.24 -23.98
CA ASP A 412 0.08 2.78 -23.73
C ASP A 412 0.25 4.16 -24.36
N ARG A 413 -0.13 4.34 -25.61
CA ARG A 413 -0.01 5.62 -26.33
C ARG A 413 -0.66 6.76 -25.55
N ARG A 414 -1.84 6.53 -24.95
CA ARG A 414 -2.51 7.50 -24.08
C ARG A 414 -1.73 7.83 -22.80
N THR A 415 -1.04 6.84 -22.25
CA THR A 415 -0.15 7.07 -21.10
C THR A 415 1.01 8.00 -21.49
N PHE A 416 1.56 7.83 -22.67
CA PHE A 416 2.63 8.71 -23.19
C PHE A 416 2.13 10.12 -23.46
N GLU A 417 0.96 10.28 -24.06
CA GLU A 417 0.29 11.59 -24.24
C GLU A 417 0.06 12.29 -22.89
N MET A 418 -0.33 11.55 -21.86
CA MET A 418 -0.47 12.07 -20.50
C MET A 418 0.88 12.51 -19.93
N ILE A 419 1.96 11.74 -20.13
CA ILE A 419 3.31 12.14 -19.70
C ILE A 419 3.73 13.43 -20.40
N GLU A 420 3.50 13.56 -21.71
CA GLU A 420 3.78 14.80 -22.44
C GLU A 420 3.01 16.00 -21.90
N GLN A 421 1.72 15.83 -21.57
CA GLN A 421 0.93 16.90 -20.95
C GLN A 421 1.51 17.33 -19.61
N ILE A 422 1.95 16.38 -18.80
CA ILE A 422 2.60 16.66 -17.52
C ILE A 422 3.94 17.36 -17.73
N GLN A 423 4.76 16.93 -18.71
CA GLN A 423 6.02 17.59 -19.06
C GLN A 423 5.81 19.04 -19.48
N ARG A 424 4.84 19.30 -20.37
CA ARG A 424 4.50 20.67 -20.78
C ARG A 424 4.05 21.53 -19.59
N ALA A 425 3.24 20.97 -18.68
CA ALA A 425 2.81 21.65 -17.46
C ALA A 425 3.95 21.96 -16.48
N ASN A 426 5.02 21.15 -16.51
CA ASN A 426 6.26 21.36 -15.74
C ASN A 426 7.31 22.19 -16.51
N GLY A 427 7.00 22.73 -17.70
CA GLY A 427 7.95 23.49 -18.51
C GLY A 427 9.09 22.64 -19.12
N LEU A 428 8.89 21.33 -19.24
CA LEU A 428 9.86 20.38 -19.78
C LEU A 428 9.58 20.09 -21.27
N PRO A 429 10.60 19.68 -22.04
CA PRO A 429 10.40 19.20 -23.40
C PRO A 429 9.45 18.00 -23.45
N ALA A 430 8.53 18.00 -24.42
CA ALA A 430 7.56 16.93 -24.59
C ALA A 430 8.24 15.69 -25.21
N ASP A 431 8.36 14.64 -24.40
CA ASP A 431 8.84 13.32 -24.78
C ASP A 431 8.10 12.27 -23.93
N GLY A 432 6.94 11.85 -24.39
CA GLY A 432 6.12 10.85 -23.70
C GLY A 432 6.80 9.51 -23.48
N THR A 433 7.87 9.21 -24.23
CA THR A 433 8.63 7.95 -24.08
C THR A 433 9.49 7.93 -22.83
N ARG A 434 9.81 9.08 -22.23
CA ARG A 434 10.72 9.22 -21.10
C ARG A 434 10.04 8.84 -19.78
N LEU A 435 10.59 7.85 -19.07
CA LEU A 435 10.02 7.31 -17.83
C LEU A 435 10.65 7.84 -16.55
N TYR A 436 11.78 8.55 -16.61
CA TYR A 436 12.51 9.10 -15.46
C TYR A 436 12.92 8.08 -14.38
N PHE A 437 12.94 6.78 -14.68
CA PHE A 437 13.28 5.72 -13.71
C PHE A 437 14.74 5.77 -13.26
N GLU A 438 15.60 6.40 -14.04
CA GLU A 438 16.97 6.70 -13.65
C GLU A 438 17.04 7.53 -12.37
N ASN A 439 16.03 8.38 -12.10
CA ASN A 439 15.95 9.23 -10.92
C ASN A 439 15.37 8.53 -9.67
N SER A 440 15.10 7.23 -9.72
CA SER A 440 14.35 6.54 -8.65
C SER A 440 15.00 6.64 -7.26
N LEU A 441 16.34 6.66 -7.13
CA LEU A 441 16.99 6.90 -5.84
C LEU A 441 16.93 8.38 -5.43
N HIS A 442 16.91 9.33 -6.38
CA HIS A 442 16.65 10.75 -6.10
C HIS A 442 15.24 10.95 -5.56
N TRP A 443 14.23 10.23 -6.10
CA TRP A 443 12.88 10.22 -5.52
C TRP A 443 12.89 9.82 -4.05
N VAL A 444 13.67 8.79 -3.69
CA VAL A 444 13.82 8.38 -2.28
C VAL A 444 14.43 9.51 -1.45
N THR A 445 15.47 10.19 -1.96
CA THR A 445 16.12 11.29 -1.23
C THR A 445 15.19 12.48 -0.99
N TRP A 446 14.24 12.72 -1.88
CA TRP A 446 13.20 13.76 -1.64
C TRP A 446 12.35 13.45 -0.42
N TYR A 447 11.99 12.17 -0.21
CA TYR A 447 10.98 11.76 0.78
C TYR A 447 11.53 11.24 2.10
N VAL A 448 12.78 10.82 2.11
CA VAL A 448 13.44 10.29 3.32
C VAL A 448 14.60 11.21 3.77
N GLY A 449 15.13 11.99 2.84
CA GLY A 449 16.29 12.86 3.06
C GLY A 449 17.61 12.16 2.74
N ALA A 450 18.52 12.88 2.07
CA ALA A 450 19.86 12.37 1.74
C ALA A 450 20.67 11.92 2.98
N PRO A 451 20.64 12.61 4.13
CA PRO A 451 21.33 12.15 5.34
C PRO A 451 20.82 10.81 5.84
N ALA A 452 19.52 10.57 5.80
CA ALA A 452 18.93 9.29 6.20
C ALA A 452 19.29 8.16 5.23
N VAL A 453 19.30 8.42 3.91
CA VAL A 453 19.74 7.45 2.89
C VAL A 453 21.22 7.08 3.06
N LEU A 454 22.09 8.05 3.32
CA LEU A 454 23.52 7.79 3.60
C LEU A 454 23.68 6.94 4.86
N LEU A 455 22.99 7.31 5.93
CA LEU A 455 23.05 6.59 7.19
C LEU A 455 22.51 5.16 7.06
N ALA A 456 21.43 4.98 6.30
CA ALA A 456 20.86 3.66 5.99
C ALA A 456 21.84 2.81 5.16
N THR A 457 22.52 3.40 4.17
CA THR A 457 23.51 2.72 3.33
C THR A 457 24.70 2.24 4.17
N ILE A 458 25.25 3.10 5.03
CA ILE A 458 26.34 2.74 5.95
C ILE A 458 25.87 1.64 6.92
N ALA A 459 24.67 1.76 7.47
CA ALA A 459 24.08 0.77 8.36
C ALA A 459 23.93 -0.60 7.67
N ALA A 460 23.40 -0.64 6.44
CA ALA A 460 23.27 -1.85 5.64
C ALA A 460 24.64 -2.49 5.35
N ALA A 461 25.63 -1.71 4.93
CA ALA A 461 26.99 -2.18 4.68
C ALA A 461 27.63 -2.81 5.93
N LEU A 462 27.47 -2.16 7.09
CA LEU A 462 27.95 -2.69 8.37
C LEU A 462 27.23 -3.97 8.78
N LEU A 463 25.91 -4.06 8.55
CA LEU A 463 25.12 -5.26 8.83
C LEU A 463 25.51 -6.43 7.93
N VAL A 464 25.65 -6.20 6.61
CA VAL A 464 26.15 -7.22 5.66
C VAL A 464 27.52 -7.75 6.10
N ARG A 465 28.46 -6.83 6.43
CA ARG A 465 29.78 -7.23 6.93
C ARG A 465 29.72 -8.10 8.19
N ARG A 466 28.80 -7.78 9.12
CA ARG A 466 28.64 -8.56 10.37
C ARG A 466 28.03 -9.92 10.11
N LEU A 467 26.98 -9.98 9.30
CA LEU A 467 26.31 -11.23 8.92
C LEU A 467 27.27 -12.20 8.25
N LEU A 468 28.10 -11.72 7.31
CA LEU A 468 29.09 -12.53 6.59
C LEU A 468 30.29 -12.95 7.46
N ARG A 469 30.51 -12.29 8.61
CA ARG A 469 31.52 -12.73 9.61
C ARG A 469 31.03 -13.79 10.58
N GLY A 470 29.75 -14.20 10.47
CA GLY A 470 29.15 -15.15 11.42
C GLY A 470 28.86 -14.57 12.80
N GLY A 471 28.69 -13.24 12.90
CA GLY A 471 28.43 -12.52 14.14
C GLY A 471 26.97 -12.55 14.62
N SER A 472 26.73 -11.95 15.77
CA SER A 472 25.46 -11.90 16.54
C SER A 472 24.41 -10.95 15.95
N SER A 473 24.11 -11.03 14.64
CA SER A 473 23.15 -10.15 13.96
C SER A 473 22.17 -10.92 13.06
N PHE A 474 21.95 -12.21 13.39
CA PHE A 474 21.11 -13.09 12.58
C PHE A 474 19.66 -12.59 12.46
N GLU A 475 19.15 -11.87 13.47
CA GLU A 475 17.84 -11.22 13.49
C GLU A 475 17.65 -10.19 12.38
N TRP A 476 18.75 -9.63 11.86
CA TRP A 476 18.75 -8.67 10.76
C TRP A 476 18.70 -9.30 9.36
N LEU A 477 18.95 -10.61 9.26
CA LEU A 477 19.08 -11.26 7.94
C LEU A 477 17.79 -11.14 7.11
N LEU A 478 16.64 -11.46 7.69
CA LEU A 478 15.36 -11.38 7.00
C LEU A 478 14.97 -9.92 6.67
N PRO A 479 14.96 -8.98 7.65
CA PRO A 479 14.67 -7.56 7.36
C PRO A 479 15.58 -6.98 6.27
N LEU A 480 16.87 -7.24 6.35
CA LEU A 480 17.85 -6.72 5.39
C LEU A 480 17.65 -7.34 4.00
N ALA A 481 17.30 -8.64 3.93
CA ALA A 481 17.00 -9.30 2.66
C ALA A 481 15.72 -8.73 2.00
N ILE A 482 14.64 -8.51 2.78
CA ILE A 482 13.40 -7.89 2.27
C ILE A 482 13.69 -6.47 1.78
N VAL A 483 14.29 -5.63 2.63
CA VAL A 483 14.59 -4.23 2.28
C VAL A 483 15.52 -4.16 1.08
N GLY A 484 16.62 -4.93 1.08
CA GLY A 484 17.59 -4.92 -0.01
C GLY A 484 16.99 -5.38 -1.34
N TRP A 485 16.30 -6.52 -1.34
CA TRP A 485 15.65 -7.08 -2.53
C TRP A 485 14.61 -6.12 -3.12
N THR A 486 13.68 -5.65 -2.29
CA THR A 486 12.60 -4.77 -2.75
C THR A 486 13.14 -3.40 -3.17
N THR A 487 14.13 -2.84 -2.45
CA THR A 487 14.77 -1.58 -2.84
C THR A 487 15.40 -1.70 -4.23
N VAL A 488 16.22 -2.72 -4.45
CA VAL A 488 16.90 -2.89 -5.74
C VAL A 488 15.91 -3.09 -6.87
N THR A 489 14.95 -4.00 -6.72
CA THR A 489 13.97 -4.31 -7.77
C THR A 489 13.05 -3.14 -8.07
N THR A 490 12.60 -2.39 -7.04
CA THR A 490 11.74 -1.23 -7.22
C THR A 490 12.48 -0.04 -7.83
N LEU A 491 13.74 0.24 -7.41
CA LEU A 491 14.49 1.37 -7.93
C LEU A 491 15.02 1.11 -9.36
N LEU A 492 15.32 -0.13 -9.71
CA LEU A 492 15.70 -0.46 -11.09
C LEU A 492 14.51 -0.31 -12.05
N ARG A 493 13.32 -0.75 -11.63
CA ARG A 493 12.12 -0.77 -12.47
C ARG A 493 10.85 -0.51 -11.66
N PRO A 494 10.49 0.78 -11.42
CA PRO A 494 9.31 1.14 -10.63
C PRO A 494 7.97 0.75 -11.26
N GLU A 495 7.90 0.59 -12.60
CA GLU A 495 6.69 0.24 -13.37
C GLU A 495 5.48 1.11 -13.03
N ILE A 496 5.64 2.42 -13.16
CA ILE A 496 4.61 3.42 -12.86
C ILE A 496 4.86 4.68 -13.70
N THR A 497 3.82 5.48 -13.96
CA THR A 497 4.01 6.81 -14.54
C THR A 497 4.83 7.67 -13.58
N PRO A 498 5.76 8.50 -14.10
CA PRO A 498 6.83 9.11 -13.30
C PRO A 498 6.41 10.32 -12.48
N ASP A 499 5.14 10.72 -12.54
CA ASP A 499 4.63 11.91 -11.86
C ASP A 499 4.54 11.72 -10.34
N HIS A 500 4.96 12.73 -9.57
CA HIS A 500 4.95 12.72 -8.11
C HIS A 500 3.84 13.59 -7.52
N PRO A 501 3.24 13.17 -6.39
CA PRO A 501 3.62 12.09 -5.47
C PRO A 501 3.17 10.68 -5.92
N TRP A 502 2.46 10.53 -7.02
CA TRP A 502 1.93 9.25 -7.51
C TRP A 502 2.98 8.14 -7.64
N ALA A 503 4.12 8.43 -8.29
CA ALA A 503 5.19 7.44 -8.46
C ALA A 503 5.78 6.96 -7.12
N ALA A 504 5.82 7.82 -6.11
CA ALA A 504 6.38 7.52 -4.81
C ALA A 504 5.63 6.43 -4.03
N ARG A 505 4.37 6.15 -4.38
CA ARG A 505 3.60 5.07 -3.75
C ARG A 505 4.28 3.70 -3.88
N ARG A 506 5.05 3.47 -4.97
CA ARG A 506 5.82 2.23 -5.14
C ARG A 506 6.90 2.02 -4.07
N LEU A 507 7.32 3.10 -3.42
CA LEU A 507 8.34 3.07 -2.37
C LEU A 507 7.74 2.80 -0.98
N VAL A 508 6.42 2.97 -0.81
CA VAL A 508 5.73 2.92 0.49
C VAL A 508 5.74 1.55 1.14
N PRO A 509 5.50 0.42 0.45
CA PRO A 509 5.37 -0.87 1.13
C PRO A 509 6.64 -1.32 1.86
N VAL A 510 7.84 -1.00 1.32
CA VAL A 510 9.10 -1.52 1.88
C VAL A 510 10.24 -0.49 1.84
N VAL A 511 10.43 0.24 0.74
CA VAL A 511 11.65 1.05 0.54
C VAL A 511 11.78 2.16 1.57
N ILE A 512 10.75 3.01 1.71
CA ILE A 512 10.74 4.12 2.66
C ILE A 512 10.85 3.61 4.10
N PRO A 513 9.97 2.74 4.61
CA PRO A 513 10.07 2.27 5.99
C PRO A 513 11.33 1.45 6.24
N GLY A 514 11.85 0.73 5.25
CA GLY A 514 13.10 -0.02 5.34
C GLY A 514 14.32 0.87 5.49
N LEU A 515 14.42 1.95 4.72
CA LEU A 515 15.51 2.92 4.85
C LEU A 515 15.42 3.72 6.16
N ILE A 516 14.23 4.07 6.62
CA ILE A 516 14.02 4.69 7.93
C ILE A 516 14.47 3.75 9.06
N LEU A 517 14.13 2.45 8.98
CA LEU A 517 14.59 1.43 9.92
C LEU A 517 16.12 1.34 9.95
N LEU A 518 16.76 1.29 8.80
CA LEU A 518 18.22 1.25 8.69
C LEU A 518 18.87 2.54 9.18
N ALA A 519 18.28 3.70 8.89
CA ALA A 519 18.75 4.99 9.41
C ALA A 519 18.64 5.06 10.94
N ALA A 520 17.54 4.58 11.53
CA ALA A 520 17.37 4.48 12.98
C ALA A 520 18.43 3.56 13.62
N TYR A 521 18.75 2.43 12.99
CA TYR A 521 19.87 1.57 13.41
C TYR A 521 21.22 2.29 13.28
N GLY A 522 21.42 3.06 12.21
CA GLY A 522 22.60 3.90 12.01
C GLY A 522 22.78 4.92 13.14
N LEU A 523 21.70 5.61 13.55
CA LEU A 523 21.68 6.51 14.72
C LEU A 523 22.04 5.78 16.01
N ALA A 524 21.49 4.58 16.22
CA ALA A 524 21.83 3.76 17.37
C ALA A 524 23.33 3.41 17.41
N ARG A 525 23.92 3.14 16.25
CA ARG A 525 25.36 2.86 16.14
C ARG A 525 26.20 4.11 16.33
N LEU A 526 25.81 5.22 15.71
CA LEU A 526 26.50 6.52 15.86
C LEU A 526 26.58 6.91 17.33
N ARG A 527 25.47 6.81 18.07
CA ARG A 527 25.45 7.08 19.49
C ARG A 527 26.51 6.28 20.25
N ARG A 528 26.60 4.95 20.04
CA ARG A 528 27.59 4.10 20.72
C ARG A 528 29.04 4.47 20.39
N LEU A 529 29.28 5.07 19.23
CA LEU A 529 30.60 5.58 18.85
C LEU A 529 30.92 6.92 19.54
N THR A 530 29.90 7.78 19.67
CA THR A 530 30.06 9.12 20.27
C THR A 530 30.04 9.11 21.80
N ASP A 531 29.55 8.07 22.46
CA ASP A 531 29.57 7.88 23.91
C ASP A 531 30.99 8.05 24.50
N ARG A 532 32.04 7.90 23.69
CA ARG A 532 33.44 8.04 24.09
C ARG A 532 33.96 9.48 24.09
N HIS A 533 33.22 10.45 23.52
CA HIS A 533 33.68 11.82 23.27
C HIS A 533 33.11 12.85 24.28
N GLY A 534 32.48 12.40 25.34
CA GLY A 534 31.93 13.25 26.40
C GLY A 534 30.43 13.63 26.18
N PRO A 535 29.73 14.01 27.26
CA PRO A 535 28.27 14.14 27.27
C PRO A 535 27.74 15.30 26.41
N VAL A 536 28.49 16.39 26.28
CA VAL A 536 28.07 17.57 25.49
C VAL A 536 28.12 17.26 24.01
N VAL A 537 29.23 16.69 23.51
CA VAL A 537 29.41 16.28 22.11
C VAL A 537 28.38 15.23 21.75
N LEU A 538 28.14 14.23 22.63
CA LEU A 538 27.13 13.23 22.46
C LEU A 538 25.72 13.85 22.29
N ARG A 539 25.34 14.76 23.22
CA ARG A 539 24.00 15.37 23.23
C ARG A 539 23.72 16.18 21.97
N TRP A 540 24.61 17.11 21.63
CA TRP A 540 24.41 18.00 20.49
C TRP A 540 24.63 17.30 19.16
N GLY A 541 25.61 16.42 19.04
CA GLY A 541 25.84 15.61 17.85
C GLY A 541 24.68 14.68 17.55
N MET A 542 24.07 14.06 18.56
CA MET A 542 22.88 13.22 18.37
C MET A 542 21.63 14.05 18.05
N ALA A 543 21.45 15.23 18.67
CA ALA A 543 20.35 16.12 18.33
C ALA A 543 20.42 16.56 16.86
N LEU A 544 21.61 16.95 16.39
CA LEU A 544 21.84 17.28 14.99
C LEU A 544 21.58 16.08 14.06
N ALA A 545 22.08 14.89 14.40
CA ALA A 545 21.86 13.69 13.59
C ALA A 545 20.37 13.31 13.48
N VAL A 546 19.61 13.43 14.57
CA VAL A 546 18.15 13.23 14.57
C VAL A 546 17.45 14.31 13.73
N LEU A 547 17.85 15.57 13.88
CA LEU A 547 17.30 16.67 13.07
C LEU A 547 17.54 16.45 11.58
N LEU A 548 18.73 16.02 11.18
CA LEU A 548 19.07 15.70 9.78
C LEU A 548 18.27 14.53 9.21
N VAL A 549 17.76 13.62 10.05
CA VAL A 549 16.86 12.54 9.62
C VAL A 549 15.41 13.01 9.52
N LEU A 550 14.96 13.90 10.42
CA LEU A 550 13.54 14.31 10.52
C LEU A 550 13.20 15.54 9.65
N ALA A 551 14.10 16.52 9.56
CA ALA A 551 13.79 17.79 8.91
C ALA A 551 13.59 17.66 7.38
N PRO A 552 14.41 16.93 6.60
CA PRO A 552 14.22 16.86 5.15
C PRO A 552 12.85 16.30 4.75
N PRO A 553 12.37 15.13 5.23
CA PRO A 553 11.05 14.62 4.87
C PRO A 553 9.91 15.52 5.37
N ALA A 554 10.07 16.18 6.53
CA ALA A 554 9.08 17.13 7.03
C ALA A 554 8.97 18.37 6.12
N VAL A 555 10.11 18.96 5.73
CA VAL A 555 10.17 20.15 4.87
C VAL A 555 9.58 19.84 3.48
N THR A 556 9.95 18.72 2.87
CA THR A 556 9.42 18.30 1.56
C THR A 556 7.89 18.11 1.59
N SER A 557 7.33 17.77 2.74
CA SER A 557 5.88 17.55 2.87
C SER A 557 5.07 18.84 3.04
N ILE A 558 5.66 19.96 3.44
CA ILE A 558 4.92 21.19 3.83
C ILE A 558 4.02 21.69 2.70
N GLY A 559 4.50 21.75 1.46
CA GLY A 559 3.75 22.30 0.33
C GLY A 559 2.44 21.55 0.00
N THR A 560 2.32 20.29 0.42
CA THR A 560 1.16 19.43 0.13
C THR A 560 0.46 18.93 1.39
N ALA A 561 1.13 18.94 2.55
CA ALA A 561 0.64 18.33 3.78
C ALA A 561 -0.68 18.90 4.29
N PHE A 562 -0.93 20.19 4.07
CA PHE A 562 -2.07 20.92 4.63
C PHE A 562 -3.11 21.33 3.58
N THR A 563 -3.01 20.81 2.36
CA THR A 563 -3.97 21.07 1.29
C THR A 563 -4.72 19.77 0.98
N PRO A 564 -6.04 19.70 1.28
CA PRO A 564 -6.85 18.55 0.86
C PRO A 564 -7.00 18.56 -0.66
N VAL A 565 -6.89 17.39 -1.28
CA VAL A 565 -7.08 17.21 -2.72
C VAL A 565 -8.39 16.48 -2.99
N GLU A 566 -9.02 16.76 -4.14
CA GLU A 566 -10.23 16.07 -4.63
C GLU A 566 -11.43 16.13 -3.67
N ARG A 567 -11.46 17.14 -2.81
CA ARG A 567 -12.55 17.39 -1.86
C ARG A 567 -13.83 17.80 -2.59
N GLY A 568 -14.97 17.30 -2.11
CA GLY A 568 -16.30 17.58 -2.66
C GLY A 568 -16.68 16.70 -3.85
N GLU A 569 -15.81 15.74 -4.26
CA GLU A 569 -16.10 14.85 -5.38
C GLU A 569 -17.27 13.89 -5.07
N ALA A 570 -17.33 13.36 -3.85
CA ALA A 570 -18.43 12.49 -3.43
C ALA A 570 -19.79 13.21 -3.47
N ALA A 571 -19.88 14.40 -2.86
CA ALA A 571 -21.11 15.18 -2.86
C ALA A 571 -21.54 15.62 -4.27
N ALA A 572 -20.56 15.97 -5.15
CA ALA A 572 -20.86 16.32 -6.52
C ALA A 572 -21.41 15.14 -7.33
N VAL A 573 -20.88 13.93 -7.09
CA VAL A 573 -21.39 12.70 -7.71
C VAL A 573 -22.79 12.36 -7.15
N GLU A 574 -23.02 12.45 -5.87
CA GLU A 574 -24.34 12.24 -5.26
C GLU A 574 -25.39 13.19 -5.85
N ALA A 575 -25.05 14.47 -6.00
CA ALA A 575 -25.92 15.47 -6.65
C ALA A 575 -26.19 15.13 -8.12
N MET A 576 -25.21 14.61 -8.85
CA MET A 576 -25.39 14.10 -10.21
C MET A 576 -26.34 12.89 -10.22
N CYS A 577 -26.14 11.93 -9.33
CA CYS A 577 -26.98 10.73 -9.23
C CYS A 577 -28.45 11.09 -8.95
N ALA A 578 -28.71 12.08 -8.12
CA ALA A 578 -30.06 12.55 -7.80
C ALA A 578 -30.83 13.14 -9.01
N ARG A 579 -30.10 13.59 -10.05
CA ARG A 579 -30.70 14.13 -11.28
C ARG A 579 -30.97 13.08 -12.36
N ILE A 580 -30.37 11.89 -12.24
CA ILE A 580 -30.58 10.79 -13.19
C ILE A 580 -31.86 10.06 -12.82
N PRO A 581 -32.87 9.96 -13.72
CA PRO A 581 -34.13 9.28 -13.44
C PRO A 581 -33.95 7.85 -12.92
N ALA A 582 -34.90 7.39 -12.10
CA ALA A 582 -34.83 6.07 -11.47
C ALA A 582 -34.86 4.92 -12.49
N ASP A 583 -35.59 5.10 -13.55
CA ASP A 583 -35.78 4.16 -14.68
C ASP A 583 -34.82 4.42 -15.85
N ALA A 584 -33.79 5.25 -15.66
CA ALA A 584 -32.84 5.58 -16.72
C ALA A 584 -31.91 4.40 -17.06
N SER A 585 -31.54 4.31 -18.36
CA SER A 585 -30.36 3.62 -18.84
C SER A 585 -29.41 4.66 -19.43
N VAL A 586 -28.18 4.69 -18.93
CA VAL A 586 -27.23 5.76 -19.21
C VAL A 586 -26.23 5.36 -20.29
N LEU A 587 -26.15 6.19 -21.33
CA LEU A 587 -25.20 6.08 -22.44
C LEU A 587 -24.16 7.20 -22.32
N THR A 588 -22.89 6.86 -22.20
CA THR A 588 -21.81 7.85 -22.24
C THR A 588 -21.27 7.96 -23.67
N VAL A 589 -21.20 9.16 -24.20
CA VAL A 589 -20.90 9.41 -25.63
C VAL A 589 -19.49 9.92 -25.88
N GLU A 590 -18.79 10.30 -24.83
CA GLU A 590 -17.44 10.83 -24.88
C GLU A 590 -16.51 10.00 -24.00
N ARG A 591 -15.24 9.87 -24.43
CA ARG A 591 -14.25 8.98 -23.83
C ARG A 591 -13.99 9.26 -22.34
N VAL A 592 -13.72 10.52 -22.00
CA VAL A 592 -13.34 10.90 -20.63
C VAL A 592 -14.48 10.66 -19.65
N THR A 593 -15.71 10.99 -20.07
CA THR A 593 -16.93 10.72 -19.29
C THR A 593 -17.15 9.19 -19.16
N GLY A 594 -16.99 8.46 -20.25
CA GLY A 594 -17.11 6.99 -20.25
C GLY A 594 -16.11 6.31 -19.33
N ASP A 595 -14.84 6.67 -19.46
CA ASP A 595 -13.75 6.09 -18.66
C ASP A 595 -13.92 6.40 -17.16
N ARG A 596 -14.43 7.59 -16.79
CA ARG A 596 -14.50 8.06 -15.40
C ARG A 596 -15.81 7.74 -14.70
N PHE A 597 -16.95 7.77 -15.40
CA PHE A 597 -18.27 7.79 -14.77
C PHE A 597 -19.15 6.56 -15.02
N VAL A 598 -18.88 5.71 -16.02
CA VAL A 598 -19.71 4.52 -16.26
C VAL A 598 -19.84 3.66 -15.00
N GLN A 599 -18.72 3.37 -14.32
CA GLN A 599 -18.78 2.57 -13.09
C GLN A 599 -19.37 3.35 -11.90
N VAL A 600 -19.14 4.66 -11.83
CA VAL A 600 -19.74 5.55 -10.82
C VAL A 600 -21.28 5.52 -10.93
N VAL A 601 -21.81 5.60 -12.15
CA VAL A 601 -23.25 5.54 -12.39
C VAL A 601 -23.82 4.17 -11.99
N ARG A 602 -23.13 3.07 -12.30
CA ARG A 602 -23.55 1.73 -11.87
C ARG A 602 -23.49 1.57 -10.35
N GLY A 603 -22.34 1.88 -9.76
CA GLY A 603 -22.05 1.57 -8.36
C GLY A 603 -22.69 2.55 -7.38
N MET A 604 -22.67 3.86 -7.66
CA MET A 604 -23.16 4.88 -6.74
C MET A 604 -24.56 5.37 -7.09
N CYS A 605 -24.86 5.57 -8.38
CA CYS A 605 -26.22 5.99 -8.77
C CYS A 605 -27.19 4.80 -8.88
N GLY A 606 -26.72 3.55 -8.90
CA GLY A 606 -27.55 2.36 -9.04
C GLY A 606 -28.33 2.32 -10.37
N ARG A 607 -27.73 2.84 -11.46
CA ARG A 607 -28.35 2.88 -12.78
C ARG A 607 -27.55 2.07 -13.78
N PRO A 608 -28.20 1.33 -14.72
CA PRO A 608 -27.51 0.72 -15.86
C PRO A 608 -26.74 1.78 -16.64
N ALA A 609 -25.47 1.51 -16.93
CA ALA A 609 -24.62 2.43 -17.67
C ALA A 609 -23.69 1.70 -18.64
N ALA A 610 -23.51 2.25 -19.83
CA ALA A 610 -22.59 1.77 -20.84
C ALA A 610 -21.94 2.93 -21.60
N GLN A 611 -20.74 2.72 -22.14
CA GLN A 611 -20.17 3.60 -23.15
C GLN A 611 -20.75 3.20 -24.51
N VAL A 612 -20.95 4.17 -25.40
CA VAL A 612 -21.18 3.88 -26.80
C VAL A 612 -19.85 3.72 -27.51
N ALA A 613 -19.72 2.67 -28.31
CA ALA A 613 -18.48 2.35 -29.04
C ALA A 613 -18.07 3.50 -29.96
N ARG A 614 -16.82 3.91 -29.87
CA ARG A 614 -16.21 4.94 -30.70
C ARG A 614 -15.57 4.33 -31.95
N ARG A 615 -15.45 5.10 -33.01
CA ARG A 615 -14.83 4.66 -34.26
C ARG A 615 -13.46 5.33 -34.45
N GLY A 616 -12.45 4.52 -34.75
CA GLY A 616 -11.10 5.02 -35.03
C GLY A 616 -10.48 5.78 -33.83
N ALA A 617 -9.87 6.93 -34.11
CA ALA A 617 -9.23 7.78 -33.12
C ALA A 617 -10.17 8.82 -32.47
N SER A 618 -11.47 8.82 -32.81
CA SER A 618 -12.43 9.80 -32.27
C SER A 618 -12.66 9.57 -30.77
N ASP A 619 -12.68 10.67 -30.01
CA ASP A 619 -13.09 10.65 -28.61
C ASP A 619 -14.62 10.64 -28.44
N LEU A 620 -15.38 10.87 -29.52
CA LEU A 620 -16.84 10.86 -29.53
C LEU A 620 -17.40 9.63 -30.25
N ALA A 621 -18.51 9.12 -29.72
CA ALA A 621 -19.31 8.08 -30.37
C ALA A 621 -20.06 8.64 -31.60
N PRO A 622 -20.31 7.83 -32.64
CA PRO A 622 -21.13 8.24 -33.77
C PRO A 622 -22.56 8.56 -33.32
N GLU A 623 -23.07 9.74 -33.73
CA GLU A 623 -24.42 10.20 -33.36
C GLU A 623 -25.51 9.21 -33.75
N SER A 624 -25.42 8.59 -34.94
CA SER A 624 -26.35 7.58 -35.42
C SER A 624 -26.45 6.36 -34.50
N GLU A 625 -25.32 5.91 -33.94
CA GLU A 625 -25.30 4.78 -33.01
C GLU A 625 -25.94 5.15 -31.66
N VAL A 626 -25.66 6.38 -31.16
CA VAL A 626 -26.27 6.87 -29.91
C VAL A 626 -27.78 6.96 -30.07
N ARG A 627 -28.30 7.55 -31.17
CA ARG A 627 -29.74 7.64 -31.44
C ARG A 627 -30.36 6.25 -31.54
N ARG A 628 -29.76 5.32 -32.27
CA ARG A 628 -30.22 3.93 -32.41
C ARG A 628 -30.31 3.22 -31.05
N LEU A 629 -29.28 3.37 -30.20
CA LEU A 629 -29.29 2.78 -28.87
C LEU A 629 -30.30 3.46 -27.94
N ALA A 630 -30.52 4.77 -28.05
CA ALA A 630 -31.55 5.48 -27.29
C ALA A 630 -32.96 4.96 -27.67
N GLU A 631 -33.24 4.68 -28.94
CA GLU A 631 -34.50 4.06 -29.37
C GLU A 631 -34.67 2.66 -28.78
N ARG A 632 -33.62 1.85 -28.75
CA ARG A 632 -33.66 0.51 -28.11
C ARG A 632 -33.93 0.60 -26.60
N VAL A 633 -33.32 1.56 -25.91
CA VAL A 633 -33.59 1.80 -24.48
C VAL A 633 -35.06 2.15 -24.27
N ARG A 634 -35.65 3.03 -25.12
CA ARG A 634 -37.09 3.34 -25.06
C ARG A 634 -37.96 2.13 -25.33
N ALA A 635 -37.60 1.30 -26.32
CA ALA A 635 -38.32 0.08 -26.61
C ALA A 635 -38.26 -0.94 -25.46
N ALA A 636 -37.20 -0.89 -24.65
CA ALA A 636 -37.09 -1.67 -23.41
C ALA A 636 -37.87 -1.05 -22.21
N GLY A 637 -38.67 0.00 -22.44
CA GLY A 637 -39.48 0.66 -21.41
C GLY A 637 -38.69 1.54 -20.44
N ARG A 638 -37.49 2.01 -20.83
CA ARG A 638 -36.62 2.81 -19.98
C ARG A 638 -36.32 4.18 -20.58
N VAL A 639 -35.88 5.11 -19.75
CA VAL A 639 -35.51 6.48 -20.16
C VAL A 639 -34.05 6.48 -20.63
N PRO A 640 -33.78 6.78 -21.90
CA PRO A 640 -32.41 6.93 -22.37
C PRO A 640 -31.82 8.26 -21.88
N VAL A 641 -30.73 8.19 -21.14
CA VAL A 641 -29.95 9.33 -20.66
C VAL A 641 -28.59 9.32 -21.32
N VAL A 642 -28.21 10.47 -21.90
CA VAL A 642 -26.90 10.64 -22.53
C VAL A 642 -26.03 11.52 -21.64
N LEU A 643 -24.79 11.10 -21.35
CA LEU A 643 -23.82 11.87 -20.58
C LEU A 643 -22.58 12.20 -21.42
N GLY A 644 -22.05 13.42 -21.25
CA GLY A 644 -20.82 13.93 -21.86
C GLY A 644 -20.12 14.96 -20.99
N ALA A 645 -18.88 15.31 -21.32
CA ALA A 645 -18.07 16.26 -20.56
C ALA A 645 -18.47 17.74 -20.84
N GLU A 646 -19.00 18.02 -22.01
CA GLU A 646 -19.40 19.36 -22.47
C GLU A 646 -20.86 19.34 -22.97
N ASP A 647 -21.51 20.50 -23.01
CA ASP A 647 -22.90 20.67 -23.44
C ASP A 647 -23.12 20.20 -24.89
N TRP A 648 -22.21 20.55 -25.79
CA TRP A 648 -22.29 20.17 -27.21
C TRP A 648 -22.13 18.64 -27.45
N HIS A 649 -21.57 17.88 -26.49
CA HIS A 649 -21.54 16.42 -26.57
C HIS A 649 -22.95 15.81 -26.48
N VAL A 650 -23.84 16.44 -25.75
CA VAL A 650 -25.18 15.91 -25.47
C VAL A 650 -26.29 16.68 -26.21
N ALA A 651 -26.02 17.88 -26.71
CA ALA A 651 -26.98 18.71 -27.43
C ALA A 651 -27.68 18.02 -28.62
N PRO A 652 -27.04 17.11 -29.39
CA PRO A 652 -27.71 16.41 -30.49
C PRO A 652 -28.86 15.49 -30.03
N TYR A 653 -28.93 15.14 -28.74
CA TYR A 653 -29.87 14.14 -28.20
C TYR A 653 -31.01 14.73 -27.38
N GLY A 654 -30.90 15.99 -26.96
CA GLY A 654 -31.92 16.67 -26.17
C GLY A 654 -31.38 17.97 -25.55
N THR A 655 -32.15 18.62 -24.70
CA THR A 655 -31.73 19.85 -24.05
C THR A 655 -30.61 19.59 -23.06
N PRO A 656 -29.41 20.19 -23.23
CA PRO A 656 -28.30 20.00 -22.31
C PRO A 656 -28.61 20.54 -20.91
N SER A 657 -28.28 19.75 -19.87
CA SER A 657 -28.35 20.15 -18.47
C SER A 657 -27.03 19.79 -17.78
N GLN A 658 -26.39 20.76 -17.14
CA GLN A 658 -25.19 20.50 -16.37
C GLN A 658 -25.55 19.82 -15.05
N VAL A 659 -25.23 18.52 -14.91
CA VAL A 659 -25.57 17.71 -13.74
C VAL A 659 -24.44 17.65 -12.72
N MET A 660 -23.21 17.91 -13.14
CA MET A 660 -22.06 18.01 -12.25
C MET A 660 -21.15 19.17 -12.66
N ARG A 661 -20.78 20.00 -11.69
CA ARG A 661 -19.73 21.01 -11.81
C ARG A 661 -18.90 21.00 -10.57
N LEU A 662 -17.68 20.50 -10.66
CA LEU A 662 -16.74 20.46 -9.55
C LEU A 662 -15.48 21.25 -9.89
N VAL A 663 -15.07 22.14 -8.97
CA VAL A 663 -13.75 22.79 -8.99
C VAL A 663 -13.08 22.44 -7.66
N THR A 664 -11.96 21.74 -7.74
CA THR A 664 -11.21 21.26 -6.58
C THR A 664 -9.70 21.30 -6.85
N ARG A 665 -8.92 20.73 -5.97
CA ARG A 665 -7.46 20.62 -6.10
C ARG A 665 -7.08 19.16 -6.41
N GLN A 666 -5.96 18.96 -7.09
CA GLN A 666 -5.31 17.67 -7.32
C GLN A 666 -3.81 17.78 -7.04
N ASP A 667 -3.13 16.65 -6.98
CA ASP A 667 -1.68 16.60 -6.85
C ASP A 667 -0.97 17.37 -7.96
N GLU A 668 0.19 17.95 -7.65
CA GLU A 668 0.98 18.79 -8.56
C GLU A 668 1.50 18.05 -9.79
N ARG A 669 1.79 16.74 -9.68
CA ARG A 669 2.36 15.92 -10.74
C ARG A 669 3.73 16.40 -11.23
N SER A 670 4.65 16.66 -10.29
CA SER A 670 6.03 16.99 -10.62
C SER A 670 6.81 15.78 -11.17
N LEU A 671 7.84 16.01 -12.00
CA LEU A 671 8.63 14.95 -12.65
C LEU A 671 10.09 14.93 -12.21
N THR A 672 10.71 16.10 -12.06
CA THR A 672 12.16 16.25 -11.84
C THR A 672 12.52 16.74 -10.45
N GLU A 673 11.54 17.14 -9.67
CA GLU A 673 11.69 17.63 -8.29
C GLU A 673 10.57 17.11 -7.39
N ALA A 674 10.73 17.29 -6.08
CA ALA A 674 9.68 16.94 -5.14
C ALA A 674 8.47 17.87 -5.30
N PRO A 675 7.23 17.35 -5.24
CA PRO A 675 6.04 18.20 -5.36
C PRO A 675 5.98 19.18 -4.17
N ASN A 676 5.68 20.44 -4.49
CA ASN A 676 5.62 21.53 -3.50
C ASN A 676 4.27 22.27 -3.50
N GLY A 677 3.26 21.72 -4.15
CA GLY A 677 1.96 22.35 -4.27
C GLY A 677 0.86 21.42 -4.76
N THR A 678 -0.19 22.03 -5.28
CA THR A 678 -1.34 21.32 -5.86
C THR A 678 -1.84 22.08 -7.07
N TRP A 679 -2.40 21.37 -8.07
CA TRP A 679 -3.02 21.97 -9.25
C TRP A 679 -4.53 22.08 -9.10
N SER A 680 -5.14 22.97 -9.89
CA SER A 680 -6.60 23.04 -10.04
C SER A 680 -7.11 21.83 -10.81
N LEU A 681 -8.23 21.27 -10.37
CA LEU A 681 -8.97 20.21 -11.06
C LEU A 681 -10.39 20.70 -11.32
N ARG A 682 -10.82 20.61 -12.58
CA ARG A 682 -12.21 20.88 -12.97
C ARG A 682 -12.82 19.60 -13.56
N MET A 683 -14.03 19.28 -13.13
CA MET A 683 -14.81 18.19 -13.69
C MET A 683 -16.23 18.66 -13.94
N ASN A 684 -16.68 18.51 -15.18
CA ASN A 684 -18.04 18.79 -15.59
C ASN A 684 -18.67 17.49 -16.13
N VAL A 685 -19.97 17.35 -15.92
CA VAL A 685 -20.80 16.35 -16.61
C VAL A 685 -22.09 17.01 -17.04
N TRP A 686 -22.39 16.86 -18.31
CA TRP A 686 -23.63 17.30 -18.94
C TRP A 686 -24.50 16.10 -19.28
N MET A 687 -25.80 16.30 -19.21
CA MET A 687 -26.82 15.29 -19.41
C MET A 687 -27.85 15.81 -20.41
N ALA A 688 -28.35 14.92 -21.27
CA ALA A 688 -29.57 15.11 -22.02
C ALA A 688 -30.49 13.89 -21.85
N LEU A 689 -31.79 14.11 -21.83
CA LEU A 689 -32.80 13.07 -21.99
C LEU A 689 -33.01 12.86 -23.49
N ALA A 690 -32.60 11.70 -24.00
CA ALA A 690 -32.56 11.41 -25.43
C ALA A 690 -33.84 10.75 -25.92
#